data_d657a26d004cab9e063e365ccc18a349
#
_entry.id   d657a26d004cab9e063e365ccc18a349
#
_cell.length_a   1.000
_cell.length_b   1.000
_cell.length_c   1.000
_cell.angle_alpha   90.00
_cell.angle_beta   90.00
_cell.angle_gamma   90.00
#
_symmetry.space_group_name_H-M   'P 1'
#
loop_
_entity.id
_entity.type
_entity.pdbx_description
1 polymer ?
#
loop_
_entity_poly.entity_id
_entity_poly.type
_entity_poly.pdbx_seq_one_letter_code
_entity_poly.pdbx_strand_id
1 'polypeptide(L)'
;MRHTFILLLGAMLSLQGQAQDKQMPFQNTIKVEAGDSHADIITKAAHVVPSPNQLAALQNEFISFIHFGPNSFTRLEWGSGKEDPKVFDLKELDTDQWCEAMKAAGMKMVILTVKHHDGFVLWQSRYTKHGIMSTGFRDGKGDILKDLSESCRKYGLKLGIYLSPADLYHIENPEGLYGNLSPYTKRTIPREVPGRPFANKTRFEFVVDDYNEYFLNQLFEILTEYGPIHEVWFDGAHPKRKGGQTYNYPAWKKLIKALAPNAVIFGREDVRWCGNEAGGTRSTEWNVIPYQANPDTMSNFADMTDKDLGSREQLYKARYLHYQQAETNTSIREGWFYRDDTHQKVRSTDDVFDIYERAVGGNSTFLLNIPPNRDGKFSPTDVAVLKETGQRIRETYGTDLFRQAEGPKEVLDQNAGTYVTVDKDGAGIVISTPQPVTLNRLVLQEAIATNGERVEKHAVDAWIDGGWKEIAHATNIGYKRILRFPDVTTDKIRVRILESRLTPAISTISAHHYKARPPRLSAQRSMDGLVTIEPMAQEFGWKAHGENIAENLNAGFKIYYTTDGTEPSASSTEYKAPFQMGNSELKAVAILNGEKGATLQERFGLVKKGWKIAGKTPDYVAIDLGNEQTISGFAYTPQKQGGKGTVAGIIRISDDGKNWKEVERFEFGNLINDPSKRYHHFKKAVKARYVKMEAAEIAARTEAAALAGIDLF
;
A
#
# COMPACT_ATOMS: atom_id res chain seq x y z
N MET A 1 66.07 54.22 -54.86
CA MET A 1 64.69 54.65 -54.95
C MET A 1 63.80 53.45 -55.12
N ARG A 2 63.15 53.01 -54.16
CA ARG A 2 61.82 52.40 -54.06
C ARG A 2 61.76 51.68 -52.74
N HIS A 3 60.96 52.24 -51.86
CA HIS A 3 60.64 51.69 -50.54
C HIS A 3 59.63 50.57 -50.70
N THR A 4 59.86 49.41 -50.10
CA THR A 4 58.87 48.37 -49.98
C THR A 4 58.51 48.21 -48.52
N PHE A 5 57.27 48.58 -48.18
CA PHE A 5 56.66 48.35 -46.85
C PHE A 5 56.29 46.89 -46.76
N ILE A 6 56.77 46.21 -45.70
CA ILE A 6 56.33 44.87 -45.25
C ILE A 6 55.30 45.08 -44.16
N LEU A 7 54.00 44.69 -44.44
CA LEU A 7 52.94 44.59 -43.48
C LEU A 7 53.01 43.20 -42.81
N LEU A 8 53.34 43.18 -41.54
CA LEU A 8 53.14 41.97 -40.71
C LEU A 8 51.65 41.89 -40.31
N LEU A 9 50.92 40.92 -40.88
CA LEU A 9 49.59 40.50 -40.36
C LEU A 9 49.83 39.48 -39.25
N GLY A 10 49.59 39.90 -38.01
CA GLY A 10 49.49 38.99 -36.88
C GLY A 10 48.20 38.22 -36.90
N ALA A 11 48.24 36.91 -37.23
CA ALA A 11 47.12 36.03 -37.08
C ALA A 11 46.96 35.68 -35.59
N MET A 12 46.02 36.28 -34.88
CA MET A 12 45.52 35.77 -33.60
C MET A 12 44.67 34.51 -33.89
N LEU A 13 45.25 33.35 -33.66
CA LEU A 13 44.49 32.11 -33.51
C LEU A 13 43.71 32.16 -32.19
N SER A 14 42.46 32.50 -32.25
CA SER A 14 41.51 32.26 -31.17
C SER A 14 41.29 30.75 -31.08
N LEU A 15 41.96 30.10 -30.15
CA LEU A 15 41.57 28.78 -29.68
C LEU A 15 40.24 28.94 -28.92
N GLN A 16 39.13 28.85 -29.65
CA GLN A 16 37.86 28.50 -29.08
C GLN A 16 37.94 27.03 -28.70
N GLY A 17 38.26 26.77 -27.46
CA GLY A 17 38.03 25.46 -26.84
C GLY A 17 36.53 25.20 -26.92
N GLN A 18 36.12 24.37 -27.86
CA GLN A 18 34.84 23.70 -27.79
C GLN A 18 34.92 22.80 -26.52
N ALA A 19 34.40 23.30 -25.41
CA ALA A 19 33.95 22.44 -24.37
C ALA A 19 32.90 21.51 -25.01
N GLN A 20 33.27 20.27 -25.29
CA GLN A 20 32.30 19.22 -25.50
C GLN A 20 31.44 19.22 -24.23
N ASP A 21 30.22 19.73 -24.32
CA ASP A 21 29.19 19.45 -23.34
C ASP A 21 29.05 17.93 -23.25
N LYS A 22 29.76 17.33 -22.29
CA LYS A 22 29.53 15.94 -21.92
C LYS A 22 28.12 15.91 -21.39
N GLN A 23 27.18 15.54 -22.26
CA GLN A 23 25.79 15.34 -21.87
C GLN A 23 25.79 14.45 -20.63
N MET A 24 25.18 14.96 -19.54
CA MET A 24 25.13 14.23 -18.26
C MET A 24 24.47 12.87 -18.49
N PRO A 25 25.08 11.76 -18.06
CA PRO A 25 24.52 10.43 -18.27
C PRO A 25 23.27 10.22 -17.41
N PHE A 26 22.30 9.48 -17.93
CA PHE A 26 21.17 8.98 -17.17
C PHE A 26 21.64 7.84 -16.23
N GLN A 27 21.33 7.93 -14.95
CA GLN A 27 21.76 6.97 -13.93
C GLN A 27 20.66 6.76 -12.88
N ASN A 28 20.71 5.64 -12.19
CA ASN A 28 19.79 5.35 -11.10
C ASN A 28 20.11 6.16 -9.84
N THR A 29 21.41 6.43 -9.59
CA THR A 29 21.90 7.26 -8.48
C THR A 29 22.87 8.31 -9.01
N ILE A 30 22.65 9.58 -8.66
CA ILE A 30 23.54 10.69 -9.05
C ILE A 30 24.00 11.42 -7.78
N LYS A 31 25.31 11.62 -7.66
CA LYS A 31 25.91 12.40 -6.57
C LYS A 31 25.72 13.90 -6.80
N VAL A 32 25.36 14.61 -5.75
CA VAL A 32 25.35 16.08 -5.70
C VAL A 32 26.69 16.55 -5.15
N GLU A 33 27.38 17.41 -5.89
CA GLU A 33 28.67 17.95 -5.50
C GLU A 33 28.52 19.23 -4.68
N ALA A 34 29.49 19.54 -3.83
CA ALA A 34 29.42 20.69 -2.93
C ALA A 34 29.30 22.05 -3.66
N GLY A 35 29.68 22.11 -4.97
CA GLY A 35 29.61 23.32 -5.80
C GLY A 35 28.39 23.39 -6.70
N ASP A 36 27.48 22.40 -6.65
CA ASP A 36 26.28 22.39 -7.48
C ASP A 36 25.32 23.53 -7.08
N SER A 37 24.90 24.31 -8.05
CA SER A 37 23.81 25.26 -7.87
C SER A 37 22.47 24.54 -7.76
N HIS A 38 21.41 25.23 -7.34
CA HIS A 38 20.05 24.69 -7.37
C HIS A 38 19.63 24.24 -8.76
N ALA A 39 20.05 24.95 -9.82
CA ALA A 39 19.77 24.56 -11.20
C ALA A 39 20.49 23.26 -11.58
N ASP A 40 21.74 23.08 -11.15
CA ASP A 40 22.50 21.84 -11.39
C ASP A 40 21.85 20.65 -10.68
N ILE A 41 21.39 20.85 -9.43
CA ILE A 41 20.70 19.79 -8.66
C ILE A 41 19.41 19.37 -9.38
N ILE A 42 18.60 20.31 -9.89
CA ILE A 42 17.38 19.99 -10.61
C ILE A 42 17.70 19.30 -11.95
N THR A 43 18.75 19.74 -12.65
CA THR A 43 19.23 19.06 -13.86
C THR A 43 19.64 17.62 -13.54
N LYS A 44 20.39 17.39 -12.45
CA LYS A 44 20.75 16.05 -11.99
C LYS A 44 19.51 15.21 -11.66
N ALA A 45 18.53 15.77 -10.93
CA ALA A 45 17.29 15.08 -10.61
C ALA A 45 16.53 14.61 -11.85
N ALA A 46 16.50 15.44 -12.92
CA ALA A 46 15.87 15.08 -14.19
C ALA A 46 16.67 14.03 -15.01
N HIS A 47 17.89 13.70 -14.63
CA HIS A 47 18.71 12.63 -15.22
C HIS A 47 18.73 11.35 -14.38
N VAL A 48 18.03 11.33 -13.25
CA VAL A 48 17.83 10.09 -12.47
C VAL A 48 16.72 9.27 -13.10
N VAL A 49 17.01 8.00 -13.39
CA VAL A 49 16.10 7.05 -14.06
C VAL A 49 15.96 5.76 -13.28
N PRO A 50 14.83 5.04 -13.41
CA PRO A 50 14.70 3.72 -12.82
C PRO A 50 15.72 2.75 -13.40
N SER A 51 16.18 1.79 -12.58
CA SER A 51 16.88 0.62 -13.08
C SER A 51 15.90 -0.25 -13.91
N PRO A 52 16.42 -1.15 -14.77
CA PRO A 52 15.56 -2.09 -15.50
C PRO A 52 14.63 -2.92 -14.59
N ASN A 53 15.13 -3.30 -13.41
CA ASN A 53 14.34 -4.06 -12.43
C ASN A 53 13.21 -3.22 -11.83
N GLN A 54 13.49 -1.97 -11.47
CA GLN A 54 12.48 -1.04 -10.96
C GLN A 54 11.42 -0.73 -12.03
N LEU A 55 11.82 -0.55 -13.28
CA LEU A 55 10.87 -0.33 -14.38
C LEU A 55 9.96 -1.56 -14.56
N ALA A 56 10.53 -2.78 -14.53
CA ALA A 56 9.77 -4.03 -14.62
C ALA A 56 8.84 -4.25 -13.40
N ALA A 57 9.23 -3.75 -12.22
CA ALA A 57 8.38 -3.77 -11.03
C ALA A 57 7.22 -2.76 -11.13
N LEU A 58 7.46 -1.52 -11.58
CA LEU A 58 6.41 -0.52 -11.85
C LEU A 58 5.35 -1.04 -12.83
N GLN A 59 5.77 -1.77 -13.87
CA GLN A 59 4.88 -2.36 -14.87
C GLN A 59 3.95 -3.44 -14.32
N ASN A 60 4.19 -3.95 -13.11
CA ASN A 60 3.24 -4.83 -12.43
C ASN A 60 2.00 -4.07 -11.96
N GLU A 61 2.10 -2.79 -11.64
CA GLU A 61 1.04 -1.85 -11.26
C GLU A 61 0.20 -2.31 -10.06
N PHE A 62 -0.56 -3.40 -10.21
CA PHE A 62 -1.43 -3.98 -9.19
C PHE A 62 -0.92 -5.37 -8.81
N ILE A 63 -0.54 -5.54 -7.55
CA ILE A 63 0.07 -6.75 -7.01
C ILE A 63 -0.61 -7.17 -5.70
N SER A 64 -0.48 -8.45 -5.35
CA SER A 64 -1.07 -9.01 -4.14
C SER A 64 -0.04 -9.21 -3.05
N PHE A 65 -0.46 -8.99 -1.81
CA PHE A 65 0.20 -9.48 -0.61
C PHE A 65 -0.63 -10.62 0.01
N ILE A 66 0.01 -11.60 0.61
CA ILE A 66 -0.66 -12.67 1.36
C ILE A 66 -0.02 -12.81 2.72
N HIS A 67 -0.73 -12.37 3.77
CA HIS A 67 -0.39 -12.64 5.15
C HIS A 67 -1.07 -13.94 5.60
N PHE A 68 -0.29 -14.96 5.84
CA PHE A 68 -0.75 -16.27 6.27
C PHE A 68 0.23 -16.88 7.27
N GLY A 69 -0.25 -17.57 8.26
CA GLY A 69 0.57 -18.15 9.33
C GLY A 69 -0.21 -18.42 10.60
N PRO A 70 0.48 -18.69 11.73
CA PRO A 70 -0.15 -18.92 13.04
C PRO A 70 -1.12 -17.80 13.44
N ASN A 71 -0.85 -16.57 13.03
CA ASN A 71 -1.65 -15.39 13.36
C ASN A 71 -3.09 -15.46 12.80
N SER A 72 -3.33 -16.14 11.69
CA SER A 72 -4.68 -16.45 11.19
C SER A 72 -5.48 -17.34 12.15
N PHE A 73 -4.81 -18.13 12.99
CA PHE A 73 -5.42 -19.06 13.94
C PHE A 73 -5.49 -18.49 15.35
N THR A 74 -4.52 -17.69 15.76
CA THR A 74 -4.46 -17.04 17.07
C THR A 74 -5.21 -15.71 17.13
N ARG A 75 -5.54 -15.12 15.97
CA ARG A 75 -6.15 -13.79 15.79
C ARG A 75 -5.23 -12.62 16.20
N LEU A 76 -3.92 -12.86 16.27
CA LEU A 76 -2.91 -11.85 16.56
C LEU A 76 -2.34 -11.27 15.27
N GLU A 77 -1.75 -10.07 15.34
CA GLU A 77 -1.05 -9.47 14.18
C GLU A 77 0.45 -9.81 14.19
N TRP A 78 1.07 -9.82 15.36
CA TRP A 78 2.52 -10.11 15.47
C TRP A 78 2.84 -11.52 15.95
N GLY A 79 2.01 -12.08 16.82
CA GLY A 79 2.34 -13.25 17.60
C GLY A 79 3.35 -12.95 18.71
N SER A 80 3.85 -13.97 19.35
CA SER A 80 4.80 -13.87 20.46
C SER A 80 6.13 -14.58 20.19
N GLY A 81 6.21 -15.40 19.13
CA GLY A 81 7.31 -16.33 18.88
C GLY A 81 7.35 -17.52 19.84
N LYS A 82 6.31 -17.69 20.67
CA LYS A 82 6.19 -18.80 21.65
C LYS A 82 5.00 -19.70 21.35
N GLU A 83 4.32 -19.46 20.24
CA GLU A 83 3.21 -20.27 19.80
C GLU A 83 3.68 -21.69 19.50
N ASP A 84 2.94 -22.71 20.00
CA ASP A 84 3.14 -24.08 19.54
C ASP A 84 2.83 -24.11 18.03
N PRO A 85 3.73 -24.58 17.17
CA PRO A 85 3.46 -24.70 15.73
C PRO A 85 2.13 -25.40 15.39
N LYS A 86 1.61 -26.25 16.28
CA LYS A 86 0.34 -26.95 16.12
C LYS A 86 -0.89 -26.02 16.17
N VAL A 87 -0.76 -24.77 16.64
CA VAL A 87 -1.86 -23.79 16.54
C VAL A 87 -2.19 -23.45 15.07
N PHE A 88 -1.22 -23.62 14.18
CA PHE A 88 -1.43 -23.56 12.74
C PHE A 88 -2.07 -24.87 12.26
N ASP A 89 -3.35 -25.04 12.58
CA ASP A 89 -4.14 -26.24 12.32
C ASP A 89 -4.78 -26.25 10.93
N LEU A 90 -3.96 -25.99 9.89
CA LEU A 90 -4.38 -25.99 8.50
C LEU A 90 -4.78 -27.44 8.06
N LYS A 91 -5.97 -27.57 7.49
CA LYS A 91 -6.47 -28.86 6.99
C LYS A 91 -6.41 -28.95 5.46
N GLU A 92 -6.72 -27.85 4.79
CA GLU A 92 -6.75 -27.73 3.35
C GLU A 92 -5.88 -26.55 2.90
N LEU A 93 -5.55 -26.51 1.65
CA LEU A 93 -4.86 -25.40 1.00
C LEU A 93 -5.21 -25.38 -0.48
N ASP A 94 -5.62 -24.22 -0.97
CA ASP A 94 -5.96 -24.05 -2.38
C ASP A 94 -5.30 -22.77 -2.94
N THR A 95 -4.01 -22.88 -3.29
CA THR A 95 -3.24 -21.79 -3.88
C THR A 95 -3.64 -21.48 -5.33
N ASP A 96 -4.31 -22.44 -6.00
CA ASP A 96 -4.90 -22.20 -7.31
C ASP A 96 -6.07 -21.21 -7.20
N GLN A 97 -6.94 -21.37 -6.21
CA GLN A 97 -8.04 -20.44 -5.95
C GLN A 97 -7.50 -19.03 -5.63
N TRP A 98 -6.37 -18.91 -4.89
CA TRP A 98 -5.73 -17.62 -4.68
C TRP A 98 -5.31 -16.99 -6.02
N CYS A 99 -4.61 -17.75 -6.85
CA CYS A 99 -4.12 -17.28 -8.14
C CYS A 99 -5.28 -16.91 -9.10
N GLU A 100 -6.36 -17.69 -9.14
CA GLU A 100 -7.55 -17.37 -9.92
C GLU A 100 -8.18 -16.05 -9.52
N ALA A 101 -8.36 -15.82 -8.21
CA ALA A 101 -8.92 -14.59 -7.68
C ALA A 101 -8.04 -13.37 -7.99
N MET A 102 -6.72 -13.50 -7.81
CA MET A 102 -5.75 -12.46 -8.14
C MET A 102 -5.74 -12.13 -9.64
N LYS A 103 -5.78 -13.15 -10.51
CA LYS A 103 -5.88 -12.94 -11.96
C LYS A 103 -7.19 -12.28 -12.36
N ALA A 104 -8.29 -12.64 -11.71
CA ALA A 104 -9.59 -12.01 -11.96
C ALA A 104 -9.57 -10.51 -11.61
N ALA A 105 -8.82 -10.13 -10.57
CA ALA A 105 -8.57 -8.74 -10.20
C ALA A 105 -7.65 -7.98 -11.18
N GLY A 106 -6.89 -8.70 -12.03
CA GLY A 106 -5.90 -8.11 -12.93
C GLY A 106 -4.50 -7.98 -12.31
N MET A 107 -4.26 -8.60 -11.17
CA MET A 107 -2.94 -8.60 -10.51
C MET A 107 -1.91 -9.40 -11.32
N LYS A 108 -0.64 -8.99 -11.24
CA LYS A 108 0.46 -9.57 -12.02
C LYS A 108 1.51 -10.29 -11.17
N MET A 109 1.52 -10.03 -9.88
CA MET A 109 2.49 -10.61 -8.94
C MET A 109 1.82 -10.85 -7.59
N VAL A 110 2.34 -11.81 -6.84
CA VAL A 110 1.97 -12.09 -5.45
C VAL A 110 3.21 -12.13 -4.58
N ILE A 111 3.14 -11.55 -3.40
CA ILE A 111 4.17 -11.60 -2.34
C ILE A 111 3.58 -12.38 -1.17
N LEU A 112 4.21 -13.50 -0.78
CA LEU A 112 3.81 -14.30 0.37
C LEU A 112 4.66 -13.95 1.59
N THR A 113 4.05 -13.78 2.76
CA THR A 113 4.77 -13.72 4.03
C THR A 113 5.30 -15.11 4.39
N VAL A 114 6.44 -15.48 3.83
CA VAL A 114 7.02 -16.83 4.05
C VAL A 114 7.52 -17.03 5.48
N LYS A 115 7.87 -15.93 6.17
CA LYS A 115 8.14 -15.84 7.60
C LYS A 115 7.71 -14.47 8.10
N HIS A 116 6.77 -14.41 9.02
CA HIS A 116 6.38 -13.16 9.71
C HIS A 116 7.18 -12.96 11.01
N HIS A 117 6.86 -11.97 11.82
CA HIS A 117 7.59 -11.58 13.03
C HIS A 117 7.65 -12.67 14.11
N ASP A 118 6.67 -13.59 14.14
CA ASP A 118 6.68 -14.75 15.04
C ASP A 118 7.79 -15.75 14.74
N GLY A 119 8.45 -15.66 13.58
CA GLY A 119 9.53 -16.53 13.15
C GLY A 119 9.07 -17.86 12.54
N PHE A 120 7.74 -18.10 12.42
CA PHE A 120 7.20 -19.32 11.85
C PHE A 120 7.39 -19.32 10.31
N VAL A 121 7.96 -20.41 9.78
CA VAL A 121 8.26 -20.53 8.35
C VAL A 121 7.23 -21.39 7.62
N LEU A 122 6.81 -20.94 6.42
CA LEU A 122 5.79 -21.60 5.59
C LEU A 122 6.36 -22.57 4.54
N TRP A 123 7.68 -22.85 4.57
CA TRP A 123 8.37 -23.79 3.68
C TRP A 123 9.17 -24.80 4.46
N GLN A 124 9.63 -25.86 3.80
CA GLN A 124 10.43 -26.94 4.41
C GLN A 124 11.88 -26.49 4.66
N SER A 125 12.09 -25.52 5.56
CA SER A 125 13.44 -25.05 5.89
C SER A 125 14.34 -26.15 6.48
N ARG A 126 15.64 -26.05 6.17
CA ARG A 126 16.69 -26.87 6.78
C ARG A 126 17.17 -26.31 8.11
N TYR A 127 16.89 -25.05 8.41
CA TYR A 127 17.58 -24.27 9.44
C TYR A 127 16.73 -23.93 10.66
N THR A 128 15.44 -24.29 10.66
CA THR A 128 14.56 -24.14 11.81
C THR A 128 13.56 -25.29 11.88
N LYS A 129 13.07 -25.55 13.09
CA LYS A 129 11.92 -26.42 13.36
C LYS A 129 10.65 -25.62 13.66
N HIS A 130 10.79 -24.29 13.86
CA HIS A 130 9.64 -23.42 14.07
C HIS A 130 9.00 -23.08 12.72
N GLY A 131 8.07 -23.92 12.26
CA GLY A 131 7.45 -23.80 10.97
C GLY A 131 6.50 -24.93 10.63
N ILE A 132 6.06 -24.95 9.40
CA ILE A 132 5.06 -25.87 8.85
C ILE A 132 5.42 -27.35 9.03
N MET A 133 6.71 -27.68 9.08
CA MET A 133 7.20 -29.03 9.31
C MET A 133 6.88 -29.58 10.70
N SER A 134 6.52 -28.72 11.66
CA SER A 134 6.15 -29.09 13.02
C SER A 134 4.65 -29.04 13.28
N THR A 135 3.85 -28.90 12.21
CA THR A 135 2.37 -28.90 12.24
C THR A 135 1.80 -30.26 11.83
N GLY A 136 0.49 -30.42 11.98
CA GLY A 136 -0.22 -31.58 11.45
C GLY A 136 -0.51 -31.50 9.94
N PHE A 137 -0.24 -30.37 9.30
CA PHE A 137 -0.55 -30.20 7.89
C PHE A 137 0.27 -31.15 7.00
N ARG A 138 -0.43 -32.04 6.29
CA ARG A 138 0.18 -33.10 5.46
C ARG A 138 1.27 -33.90 6.21
N ASP A 139 1.00 -34.25 7.47
CA ASP A 139 1.94 -34.95 8.35
C ASP A 139 3.31 -34.25 8.49
N GLY A 140 3.32 -32.92 8.57
CA GLY A 140 4.54 -32.11 8.64
C GLY A 140 5.30 -31.98 7.33
N LYS A 141 4.75 -32.47 6.21
CA LYS A 141 5.36 -32.42 4.87
C LYS A 141 4.79 -31.30 3.99
N GLY A 142 3.88 -30.49 4.51
CA GLY A 142 3.32 -29.36 3.79
C GLY A 142 4.37 -28.31 3.44
N ASP A 143 4.20 -27.60 2.34
CA ASP A 143 5.07 -26.51 1.90
C ASP A 143 4.22 -25.51 1.10
N ILE A 144 3.80 -24.45 1.77
CA ILE A 144 2.89 -23.45 1.19
C ILE A 144 3.59 -22.63 0.09
N LEU A 145 4.87 -22.32 0.30
CA LEU A 145 5.64 -21.57 -0.70
C LEU A 145 5.81 -22.38 -1.98
N LYS A 146 6.00 -23.70 -1.86
CA LYS A 146 6.09 -24.59 -3.02
C LYS A 146 4.77 -24.64 -3.78
N ASP A 147 3.67 -24.89 -3.07
CA ASP A 147 2.33 -24.97 -3.69
C ASP A 147 2.00 -23.64 -4.40
N LEU A 148 2.25 -22.49 -3.76
CA LEU A 148 2.02 -21.19 -4.38
C LEU A 148 2.95 -20.95 -5.58
N SER A 149 4.23 -21.34 -5.51
CA SER A 149 5.16 -21.23 -6.63
C SER A 149 4.68 -22.01 -7.86
N GLU A 150 4.12 -23.21 -7.64
CA GLU A 150 3.55 -24.04 -8.70
C GLU A 150 2.29 -23.41 -9.30
N SER A 151 1.39 -22.89 -8.46
CA SER A 151 0.21 -22.16 -8.91
C SER A 151 0.59 -20.88 -9.66
N CYS A 152 1.57 -20.12 -9.19
CA CYS A 152 2.05 -18.91 -9.90
C CYS A 152 2.52 -19.23 -11.33
N ARG A 153 3.26 -20.34 -11.52
CA ARG A 153 3.67 -20.79 -12.85
C ARG A 153 2.47 -21.16 -13.72
N LYS A 154 1.52 -21.89 -13.15
CA LYS A 154 0.30 -22.31 -13.85
C LYS A 154 -0.53 -21.12 -14.33
N TYR A 155 -0.69 -20.10 -13.50
CA TYR A 155 -1.54 -18.94 -13.80
C TYR A 155 -0.78 -17.74 -14.41
N GLY A 156 0.53 -17.86 -14.61
CA GLY A 156 1.36 -16.78 -15.17
C GLY A 156 1.45 -15.56 -14.24
N LEU A 157 1.53 -15.76 -12.93
CA LEU A 157 1.81 -14.75 -11.93
C LEU A 157 3.29 -14.77 -11.57
N LYS A 158 3.86 -13.59 -11.33
CA LYS A 158 5.19 -13.46 -10.72
C LYS A 158 5.10 -13.76 -9.22
N LEU A 159 6.17 -14.31 -8.64
CA LEU A 159 6.29 -14.59 -7.22
C LEU A 159 7.29 -13.63 -6.57
N GLY A 160 6.89 -13.00 -5.48
CA GLY A 160 7.72 -12.30 -4.51
C GLY A 160 7.61 -12.96 -3.14
N ILE A 161 8.52 -12.61 -2.25
CA ILE A 161 8.53 -13.12 -0.87
C ILE A 161 8.71 -11.97 0.13
N TYR A 162 7.99 -12.05 1.23
CA TYR A 162 8.26 -11.27 2.44
C TYR A 162 8.97 -12.17 3.44
N LEU A 163 10.15 -11.78 3.87
CA LEU A 163 10.93 -12.46 4.88
C LEU A 163 11.25 -11.47 6.01
N SER A 164 10.56 -11.59 7.14
CA SER A 164 10.75 -10.67 8.27
C SER A 164 12.17 -10.69 8.81
N PRO A 165 12.86 -9.54 8.86
CA PRO A 165 14.10 -9.42 9.63
C PRO A 165 13.89 -9.59 11.13
N ALA A 166 12.78 -9.09 11.68
CA ALA A 166 12.36 -9.37 13.05
C ALA A 166 11.93 -10.85 13.18
N ASP A 167 12.34 -11.50 14.25
CA ASP A 167 12.06 -12.91 14.49
C ASP A 167 11.98 -13.15 16.00
N LEU A 168 10.76 -13.14 16.52
CA LEU A 168 10.50 -13.24 17.95
C LEU A 168 10.89 -14.62 18.49
N TYR A 169 10.84 -15.67 17.68
CA TYR A 169 11.26 -17.00 18.09
C TYR A 169 12.79 -17.09 18.22
N HIS A 170 13.55 -16.62 17.22
CA HIS A 170 15.00 -16.80 17.21
C HIS A 170 15.77 -15.68 17.92
N ILE A 171 15.25 -14.46 17.95
CA ILE A 171 15.94 -13.30 18.54
C ILE A 171 15.53 -13.11 20.01
N GLU A 172 14.23 -13.20 20.31
CA GLU A 172 13.69 -12.84 21.63
C GLU A 172 13.39 -14.04 22.53
N ASN A 173 13.35 -15.26 21.99
CA ASN A 173 13.16 -16.47 22.78
C ASN A 173 14.50 -16.88 23.47
N PRO A 174 14.53 -17.14 24.80
CA PRO A 174 15.71 -17.64 25.51
C PRO A 174 16.29 -18.93 24.93
N GLU A 175 15.48 -19.77 24.31
CA GLU A 175 15.88 -21.01 23.63
C GLU A 175 16.19 -20.78 22.15
N GLY A 176 15.99 -19.56 21.67
CA GLY A 176 16.26 -19.15 20.29
C GLY A 176 17.70 -18.71 20.10
N LEU A 177 17.98 -18.34 18.86
CA LEU A 177 19.33 -18.02 18.46
C LEU A 177 19.70 -16.64 18.91
N TYR A 178 19.53 -15.71 19.56
CA TYR A 178 20.58 -14.68 19.57
C TYR A 178 20.30 -13.21 19.35
N GLY A 179 20.20 -12.43 20.18
CA GLY A 179 20.35 -10.98 20.06
C GLY A 179 21.82 -10.52 20.11
N ASN A 180 22.50 -10.28 18.99
CA ASN A 180 23.86 -9.69 18.90
C ASN A 180 24.96 -10.26 19.83
N LEU A 181 24.83 -11.50 20.26
CA LEU A 181 25.72 -12.09 21.26
C LEU A 181 26.79 -12.99 20.65
N SER A 182 26.64 -13.38 19.39
CA SER A 182 27.64 -14.21 18.71
C SER A 182 28.66 -13.37 17.97
N PRO A 183 29.91 -13.83 17.88
CA PRO A 183 30.95 -13.09 17.16
C PRO A 183 30.72 -13.14 15.63
N TYR A 184 31.12 -12.07 14.95
CA TYR A 184 31.24 -12.05 13.50
C TYR A 184 32.43 -12.93 13.06
N THR A 185 32.12 -14.02 12.37
CA THR A 185 33.11 -14.96 11.85
C THR A 185 32.83 -15.28 10.39
N LYS A 186 33.85 -15.83 9.70
CA LYS A 186 33.69 -16.28 8.32
C LYS A 186 32.77 -17.48 8.26
N ARG A 187 31.69 -17.35 7.48
CA ARG A 187 30.67 -18.38 7.29
C ARG A 187 30.49 -18.68 5.82
N THR A 188 30.27 -19.97 5.51
CA THR A 188 29.95 -20.42 4.16
C THR A 188 28.45 -20.58 3.99
N ILE A 189 27.86 -19.94 2.98
CA ILE A 189 26.44 -20.00 2.65
C ILE A 189 26.27 -20.75 1.31
N PRO A 190 25.40 -21.76 1.24
CA PRO A 190 24.59 -22.31 2.32
C PRO A 190 25.45 -23.18 3.27
N ARG A 191 25.05 -23.22 4.54
CA ARG A 191 25.59 -24.22 5.48
C ARG A 191 25.03 -25.59 5.12
N GLU A 192 25.86 -26.57 4.98
CA GLU A 192 25.45 -27.93 4.64
C GLU A 192 24.65 -28.59 5.78
N VAL A 193 23.58 -29.28 5.39
CA VAL A 193 22.76 -30.07 6.31
C VAL A 193 22.78 -31.53 5.87
N PRO A 194 23.23 -32.46 6.70
CA PRO A 194 23.29 -33.88 6.36
C PRO A 194 21.97 -34.43 5.88
N GLY A 195 22.00 -35.17 4.76
CA GLY A 195 20.78 -35.78 4.18
C GLY A 195 19.85 -34.81 3.42
N ARG A 196 20.17 -33.49 3.38
CA ARG A 196 19.36 -32.47 2.67
C ARG A 196 20.21 -31.58 1.77
N PRO A 197 20.91 -32.12 0.76
CA PRO A 197 21.77 -31.33 -0.11
C PRO A 197 20.96 -30.37 -0.98
N PHE A 198 21.57 -29.24 -1.36
CA PHE A 198 21.02 -28.33 -2.36
C PHE A 198 21.34 -28.81 -3.77
N ALA A 199 20.42 -28.62 -4.70
CA ALA A 199 20.66 -28.79 -6.13
C ALA A 199 21.65 -27.72 -6.63
N ASN A 200 21.47 -26.47 -6.22
CA ASN A 200 22.38 -25.37 -6.49
C ASN A 200 23.70 -25.56 -5.70
N LYS A 201 24.85 -25.61 -6.42
CA LYS A 201 26.16 -25.86 -5.85
C LYS A 201 26.98 -24.59 -5.59
N THR A 202 26.43 -23.41 -5.85
CA THR A 202 27.10 -22.14 -5.58
C THR A 202 27.35 -21.99 -4.08
N ARG A 203 28.50 -21.41 -3.73
CA ARG A 203 28.92 -21.16 -2.36
C ARG A 203 29.32 -19.70 -2.22
N PHE A 204 28.97 -19.11 -1.12
CA PHE A 204 29.30 -17.73 -0.77
C PHE A 204 29.99 -17.69 0.58
N GLU A 205 30.90 -16.75 0.75
CA GLU A 205 31.56 -16.52 2.03
C GLU A 205 31.17 -15.12 2.54
N PHE A 206 30.74 -15.07 3.81
CA PHE A 206 30.37 -13.83 4.50
C PHE A 206 31.00 -13.82 5.90
N VAL A 207 31.33 -12.63 6.40
CA VAL A 207 31.69 -12.41 7.80
C VAL A 207 30.46 -11.89 8.51
N VAL A 208 29.80 -12.77 9.27
CA VAL A 208 28.50 -12.51 9.90
C VAL A 208 28.38 -13.22 11.25
N ASP A 209 27.42 -12.79 12.07
CA ASP A 209 26.99 -13.48 13.28
C ASP A 209 26.04 -14.65 12.98
N ASP A 210 25.61 -15.37 14.01
CA ASP A 210 24.77 -16.56 13.85
C ASP A 210 23.39 -16.24 13.28
N TYR A 211 22.78 -15.12 13.67
CA TYR A 211 21.48 -14.75 13.13
C TYR A 211 21.53 -14.36 11.65
N ASN A 212 22.54 -13.58 11.27
CA ASN A 212 22.71 -13.21 9.87
C ASN A 212 23.13 -14.43 9.00
N GLU A 213 23.87 -15.39 9.54
CA GLU A 213 24.09 -16.69 8.88
C GLU A 213 22.79 -17.44 8.65
N TYR A 214 21.93 -17.53 9.70
CA TYR A 214 20.61 -18.15 9.61
C TYR A 214 19.75 -17.47 8.53
N PHE A 215 19.69 -16.15 8.54
CA PHE A 215 18.91 -15.37 7.58
C PHE A 215 19.42 -15.54 6.13
N LEU A 216 20.73 -15.53 5.92
CA LEU A 216 21.36 -15.79 4.62
C LEU A 216 21.06 -17.21 4.12
N ASN A 217 21.06 -18.20 5.00
CA ASN A 217 20.70 -19.57 4.65
C ASN A 217 19.24 -19.70 4.24
N GLN A 218 18.32 -19.00 4.90
CA GLN A 218 16.90 -18.93 4.50
C GLN A 218 16.74 -18.27 3.13
N LEU A 219 17.41 -17.14 2.89
CA LEU A 219 17.41 -16.50 1.56
C LEU A 219 17.94 -17.45 0.48
N PHE A 220 19.02 -18.19 0.76
CA PHE A 220 19.57 -19.14 -0.20
C PHE A 220 18.56 -20.25 -0.54
N GLU A 221 17.88 -20.84 0.45
CA GLU A 221 16.82 -21.84 0.22
C GLU A 221 15.74 -21.30 -0.72
N ILE A 222 15.20 -20.14 -0.36
CA ILE A 222 14.06 -19.55 -1.09
C ILE A 222 14.46 -19.17 -2.52
N LEU A 223 15.57 -18.50 -2.69
CA LEU A 223 16.01 -17.98 -3.98
C LEU A 223 16.50 -19.08 -4.95
N THR A 224 16.84 -20.28 -4.45
CA THR A 224 17.36 -21.35 -5.29
C THR A 224 16.41 -22.52 -5.53
N GLU A 225 15.37 -22.70 -4.68
CA GLU A 225 14.54 -23.90 -4.73
C GLU A 225 13.07 -23.62 -5.11
N TYR A 226 12.60 -22.37 -5.06
CA TYR A 226 11.18 -22.04 -5.25
C TYR A 226 10.87 -21.28 -6.55
N GLY A 227 11.83 -21.28 -7.48
CA GLY A 227 11.71 -20.63 -8.79
C GLY A 227 12.11 -19.16 -8.77
N PRO A 228 11.88 -18.41 -9.86
CA PRO A 228 12.30 -17.02 -9.92
C PRO A 228 11.52 -16.16 -8.93
N ILE A 229 12.24 -15.44 -8.08
CA ILE A 229 11.71 -14.44 -7.17
C ILE A 229 11.90 -13.06 -7.80
N HIS A 230 10.84 -12.26 -7.87
CA HIS A 230 10.82 -10.95 -8.52
C HIS A 230 10.88 -9.78 -7.54
N GLU A 231 10.50 -10.03 -6.28
CA GLU A 231 10.60 -9.04 -5.20
C GLU A 231 10.93 -9.74 -3.88
N VAL A 232 11.87 -9.15 -3.13
CA VAL A 232 12.16 -9.52 -1.74
C VAL A 232 11.72 -8.37 -0.85
N TRP A 233 10.72 -8.61 -0.04
CA TRP A 233 10.10 -7.62 0.80
C TRP A 233 10.64 -7.72 2.24
N PHE A 234 11.30 -6.67 2.71
CA PHE A 234 11.80 -6.56 4.08
C PHE A 234 10.99 -5.55 4.87
N ASP A 235 10.42 -6.00 5.97
CA ASP A 235 9.74 -5.14 6.92
C ASP A 235 10.73 -4.24 7.65
N GLY A 236 10.28 -3.02 8.02
CA GLY A 236 11.03 -2.09 8.85
C GLY A 236 11.02 -2.44 10.35
N ALA A 237 10.25 -3.48 10.75
CA ALA A 237 10.12 -3.87 12.13
C ALA A 237 11.45 -4.33 12.76
N HIS A 238 11.63 -3.99 14.03
CA HIS A 238 12.76 -4.40 14.85
C HIS A 238 12.29 -5.26 16.03
N PRO A 239 13.16 -6.15 16.56
CA PRO A 239 12.86 -6.87 17.78
C PRO A 239 12.52 -5.90 18.92
N LYS A 240 11.51 -6.25 19.72
CA LYS A 240 11.10 -5.47 20.90
C LYS A 240 12.16 -5.55 22.02
N ARG A 241 13.03 -6.54 21.97
CA ARG A 241 14.07 -6.78 22.97
C ARG A 241 15.09 -5.64 23.01
N LYS A 242 15.36 -5.12 24.17
CA LYS A 242 16.40 -4.10 24.38
C LYS A 242 17.76 -4.64 23.95
N GLY A 243 18.45 -3.92 23.05
CA GLY A 243 19.73 -4.29 22.51
C GLY A 243 19.67 -5.13 21.23
N GLY A 244 18.51 -5.32 20.67
CA GLY A 244 18.15 -5.97 19.41
C GLY A 244 19.25 -6.55 18.50
N GLN A 245 18.85 -7.32 17.50
CA GLN A 245 19.75 -7.89 16.50
C GLN A 245 20.21 -6.81 15.49
N THR A 246 21.50 -6.80 15.14
CA THR A 246 21.99 -6.03 13.99
C THR A 246 21.73 -6.80 12.71
N TYR A 247 21.07 -6.18 11.73
CA TYR A 247 20.78 -6.76 10.43
C TYR A 247 21.87 -6.41 9.44
N ASN A 248 22.57 -7.42 8.91
CA ASN A 248 23.64 -7.22 7.93
C ASN A 248 23.06 -7.16 6.51
N TYR A 249 22.31 -6.12 6.24
CA TYR A 249 21.67 -5.91 4.95
C TYR A 249 22.66 -5.96 3.76
N PRO A 250 23.88 -5.38 3.82
CA PRO A 250 24.83 -5.49 2.70
C PRO A 250 25.15 -6.93 2.32
N ALA A 251 25.26 -7.84 3.29
CA ALA A 251 25.47 -9.26 3.02
C ALA A 251 24.23 -9.91 2.37
N TRP A 252 23.03 -9.58 2.88
CA TRP A 252 21.76 -10.05 2.32
C TRP A 252 21.57 -9.57 0.88
N LYS A 253 21.78 -8.28 0.61
CA LYS A 253 21.72 -7.67 -0.73
C LYS A 253 22.68 -8.39 -1.70
N LYS A 254 23.93 -8.60 -1.28
CA LYS A 254 24.92 -9.29 -2.12
C LYS A 254 24.44 -10.68 -2.52
N LEU A 255 23.86 -11.45 -1.59
CA LEU A 255 23.32 -12.78 -1.89
C LEU A 255 22.11 -12.71 -2.82
N ILE A 256 21.15 -11.79 -2.54
CA ILE A 256 19.94 -11.61 -3.36
C ILE A 256 20.30 -11.25 -4.80
N LYS A 257 21.15 -10.23 -4.99
CA LYS A 257 21.54 -9.79 -6.33
C LYS A 257 22.36 -10.85 -7.11
N ALA A 258 23.06 -11.75 -6.40
CA ALA A 258 23.75 -12.88 -7.03
C ALA A 258 22.80 -14.02 -7.45
N LEU A 259 21.75 -14.32 -6.66
CA LEU A 259 20.84 -15.45 -6.90
C LEU A 259 19.56 -15.06 -7.63
N ALA A 260 19.10 -13.83 -7.44
CA ALA A 260 17.93 -13.26 -8.08
C ALA A 260 18.24 -11.85 -8.64
N PRO A 261 19.08 -11.76 -9.68
CA PRO A 261 19.58 -10.47 -10.19
C PRO A 261 18.49 -9.54 -10.71
N ASN A 262 17.32 -10.09 -11.07
CA ASN A 262 16.17 -9.33 -11.58
C ASN A 262 15.18 -8.93 -10.47
N ALA A 263 15.41 -9.34 -9.21
CA ALA A 263 14.54 -8.96 -8.10
C ALA A 263 14.79 -7.51 -7.66
N VAL A 264 13.71 -6.84 -7.30
CA VAL A 264 13.74 -5.60 -6.51
C VAL A 264 13.66 -5.91 -5.02
N ILE A 265 14.16 -5.00 -4.18
CA ILE A 265 14.14 -5.14 -2.72
C ILE A 265 13.31 -4.01 -2.12
N PHE A 266 12.19 -4.38 -1.51
CA PHE A 266 11.34 -3.43 -0.77
C PHE A 266 11.94 -3.07 0.59
N GLY A 267 11.69 -1.82 1.01
CA GLY A 267 12.20 -1.27 2.26
C GLY A 267 13.69 -0.93 2.21
N ARG A 268 14.25 -0.94 1.00
CA ARG A 268 15.67 -0.67 0.72
C ARG A 268 15.78 0.21 -0.54
N GLU A 269 16.91 0.16 -1.23
CA GLU A 269 17.20 1.07 -2.35
C GLU A 269 16.23 0.98 -3.53
N ASP A 270 15.62 -0.18 -3.80
CA ASP A 270 14.81 -0.33 -5.02
C ASP A 270 13.39 0.22 -4.84
N VAL A 271 12.71 -0.18 -3.76
CA VAL A 271 11.28 0.12 -3.51
C VAL A 271 11.09 0.66 -2.10
N ARG A 272 10.30 1.71 -1.95
CA ARG A 272 9.98 2.31 -0.67
C ARG A 272 8.50 2.25 -0.34
N TRP A 273 8.23 2.27 0.95
CA TRP A 273 6.91 2.44 1.51
C TRP A 273 6.38 3.87 1.30
N CYS A 274 5.09 4.01 1.01
CA CYS A 274 4.43 5.32 0.87
C CYS A 274 4.20 6.05 2.20
N GLY A 275 4.60 5.46 3.34
CA GLY A 275 4.50 6.09 4.66
C GLY A 275 3.19 5.83 5.40
N ASN A 276 2.33 4.94 4.91
CA ASN A 276 1.10 4.50 5.55
C ASN A 276 0.66 3.14 5.02
N GLU A 277 -0.20 2.45 5.77
CA GLU A 277 -0.78 1.15 5.42
C GLU A 277 -2.28 1.23 5.08
N ALA A 278 -2.80 2.44 4.88
CA ALA A 278 -4.21 2.67 4.62
C ALA A 278 -4.55 2.80 3.13
N GLY A 279 -3.58 2.59 2.23
CA GLY A 279 -3.75 2.76 0.80
C GLY A 279 -3.64 4.21 0.32
N GLY A 280 -2.98 5.07 1.10
CA GLY A 280 -2.76 6.46 0.74
C GLY A 280 -1.51 6.65 -0.12
N THR A 281 -1.67 7.35 -1.24
CA THR A 281 -0.59 7.84 -2.10
C THR A 281 -0.57 9.36 -2.02
N ARG A 282 0.61 9.98 -2.01
CA ARG A 282 0.70 11.45 -2.05
C ARG A 282 0.10 11.97 -3.35
N SER A 283 -0.52 13.13 -3.32
CA SER A 283 -1.00 13.80 -4.54
C SER A 283 0.15 14.12 -5.52
N THR A 284 1.35 14.34 -4.98
CA THR A 284 2.61 14.47 -5.72
C THR A 284 3.57 13.40 -5.22
N GLU A 285 3.58 12.24 -5.86
CA GLU A 285 4.47 11.14 -5.52
C GLU A 285 5.65 11.11 -6.49
N TRP A 286 6.82 11.54 -6.00
CA TRP A 286 8.06 11.49 -6.76
C TRP A 286 8.82 10.21 -6.46
N ASN A 287 9.43 9.61 -7.48
CA ASN A 287 10.33 8.47 -7.30
C ASN A 287 11.81 8.87 -7.31
N VAL A 288 12.12 10.10 -7.72
CA VAL A 288 13.46 10.69 -7.56
C VAL A 288 13.55 11.40 -6.22
N ILE A 289 14.31 10.84 -5.27
CA ILE A 289 14.35 11.22 -3.87
C ILE A 289 15.75 11.61 -3.39
N PRO A 290 15.84 12.53 -2.40
CA PRO A 290 17.11 12.96 -1.81
C PRO A 290 17.63 11.97 -0.76
N TYR A 291 18.92 11.72 -0.76
CA TYR A 291 19.64 10.94 0.24
C TYR A 291 20.87 11.68 0.76
N GLN A 292 21.25 11.45 2.03
CA GLN A 292 22.46 11.98 2.65
C GLN A 292 23.66 11.05 2.51
N ALA A 293 23.45 9.78 2.19
CA ALA A 293 24.47 8.79 1.92
C ALA A 293 24.16 8.07 0.60
N ASN A 294 25.13 7.36 0.03
CA ASN A 294 24.91 6.61 -1.20
C ASN A 294 23.99 5.40 -0.96
N PRO A 295 22.77 5.38 -1.53
CA PRO A 295 21.81 4.29 -1.35
C PRO A 295 22.36 2.92 -1.75
N ASP A 296 23.26 2.86 -2.72
CA ASP A 296 23.87 1.60 -3.17
C ASP A 296 24.72 0.91 -2.09
N THR A 297 25.17 1.68 -1.10
CA THR A 297 26.06 1.20 -0.02
C THR A 297 25.46 1.33 1.38
N MET A 298 24.25 1.87 1.50
CA MET A 298 23.59 2.03 2.79
C MET A 298 23.21 0.69 3.42
N SER A 299 23.29 0.63 4.74
CA SER A 299 22.84 -0.52 5.54
C SER A 299 21.44 -0.32 6.12
N ASN A 300 21.05 0.92 6.37
CA ASN A 300 19.80 1.28 6.97
C ASN A 300 19.05 2.29 6.10
N PHE A 301 17.76 2.09 5.96
CA PHE A 301 16.85 2.98 5.23
C PHE A 301 15.73 3.38 6.19
N ALA A 302 15.56 4.69 6.37
CA ALA A 302 14.48 5.21 7.19
C ALA A 302 13.17 5.23 6.41
N ASP A 303 12.04 5.11 7.11
CA ASP A 303 10.73 5.35 6.52
C ASP A 303 10.61 6.81 6.10
N MET A 304 10.14 7.01 4.86
CA MET A 304 10.00 8.34 4.28
C MET A 304 8.54 8.78 4.33
N THR A 305 8.19 9.52 5.37
CA THR A 305 6.81 9.95 5.65
C THR A 305 6.52 11.41 5.31
N ASP A 306 7.52 12.18 4.87
CA ASP A 306 7.37 13.59 4.51
C ASP A 306 6.36 13.78 3.38
N LYS A 307 5.52 14.82 3.48
CA LYS A 307 4.48 15.11 2.50
C LYS A 307 5.02 15.66 1.18
N ASP A 308 6.15 16.35 1.23
CA ASP A 308 6.82 17.01 0.12
C ASP A 308 8.04 16.24 -0.41
N LEU A 309 8.10 14.94 -0.13
CA LEU A 309 9.19 14.06 -0.56
C LEU A 309 9.43 14.20 -2.07
N GLY A 310 10.68 14.54 -2.45
CA GLY A 310 11.06 14.79 -3.84
C GLY A 310 10.74 16.20 -4.37
N SER A 311 10.21 17.10 -3.54
CA SER A 311 10.09 18.52 -3.91
C SER A 311 11.45 19.18 -4.15
N ARG A 312 11.48 20.32 -4.86
CA ARG A 312 12.73 21.05 -5.13
C ARG A 312 13.47 21.39 -3.83
N GLU A 313 12.75 21.84 -2.79
CA GLU A 313 13.29 22.18 -1.49
C GLU A 313 13.96 21.00 -0.78
N GLN A 314 13.41 19.79 -0.95
CA GLN A 314 14.03 18.58 -0.41
C GLN A 314 15.24 18.15 -1.25
N LEU A 315 15.16 18.25 -2.58
CA LEU A 315 16.26 17.91 -3.47
C LEU A 315 17.50 18.80 -3.24
N TYR A 316 17.33 20.10 -2.92
CA TYR A 316 18.45 21.02 -2.64
C TYR A 316 19.29 20.61 -1.42
N LYS A 317 18.76 19.78 -0.54
CA LYS A 317 19.45 19.27 0.65
C LYS A 317 20.20 17.96 0.39
N ALA A 318 20.04 17.36 -0.80
CA ALA A 318 20.58 16.05 -1.11
C ALA A 318 22.11 16.05 -1.24
N ARG A 319 22.73 14.92 -0.87
CA ARG A 319 24.09 14.54 -1.30
C ARG A 319 24.05 13.52 -2.43
N TYR A 320 22.95 12.78 -2.53
CA TYR A 320 22.64 11.84 -3.60
C TYR A 320 21.19 11.98 -4.00
N LEU A 321 20.95 11.88 -5.29
CA LEU A 321 19.63 11.77 -5.89
C LEU A 321 19.48 10.35 -6.41
N HIS A 322 18.40 9.68 -6.06
CA HIS A 322 18.23 8.27 -6.33
C HIS A 322 16.78 7.97 -6.76
N TYR A 323 16.63 7.07 -7.74
CA TYR A 323 15.31 6.57 -8.12
C TYR A 323 14.90 5.46 -7.16
N GLN A 324 13.85 5.69 -6.39
CA GLN A 324 13.29 4.70 -5.47
C GLN A 324 11.77 4.71 -5.63
N GLN A 325 11.25 3.70 -6.32
CA GLN A 325 9.83 3.64 -6.62
C GLN A 325 8.97 3.54 -5.36
N ALA A 326 7.82 4.20 -5.39
CA ALA A 326 6.83 4.12 -4.35
C ALA A 326 5.98 2.85 -4.49
N GLU A 327 5.65 2.24 -3.35
CA GLU A 327 4.66 1.18 -3.26
C GLU A 327 3.61 1.55 -2.21
N THR A 328 2.37 1.67 -2.65
CA THR A 328 1.21 1.93 -1.81
C THR A 328 0.63 0.61 -1.37
N ASN A 329 0.57 0.37 -0.07
CA ASN A 329 0.07 -0.89 0.47
C ASN A 329 -1.11 -0.69 1.41
N THR A 330 -1.97 -1.72 1.46
CA THR A 330 -3.06 -1.84 2.42
C THR A 330 -3.60 -3.26 2.41
N SER A 331 -4.50 -3.55 3.36
CA SER A 331 -5.19 -4.84 3.41
C SER A 331 -6.64 -4.72 2.95
N ILE A 332 -7.15 -5.75 2.28
CA ILE A 332 -8.58 -5.84 1.94
C ILE A 332 -9.45 -6.01 3.18
N ARG A 333 -8.88 -6.54 4.27
CA ARG A 333 -9.54 -6.71 5.58
C ARG A 333 -8.94 -5.78 6.63
N GLU A 334 -9.67 -5.56 7.71
CA GLU A 334 -9.12 -4.94 8.91
C GLU A 334 -7.97 -5.76 9.47
N GLY A 335 -6.77 -5.19 9.55
CA GLY A 335 -5.55 -5.89 9.90
C GLY A 335 -4.95 -6.69 8.74
N TRP A 336 -3.81 -7.34 8.99
CA TRP A 336 -3.05 -8.05 7.97
C TRP A 336 -3.46 -9.52 7.87
N PHE A 337 -3.83 -10.15 8.99
CA PHE A 337 -4.23 -11.55 9.03
C PHE A 337 -5.74 -11.74 9.05
N TYR A 338 -6.21 -12.85 8.51
CA TYR A 338 -7.59 -13.27 8.62
C TYR A 338 -7.97 -13.52 10.08
N ARG A 339 -9.13 -13.04 10.52
CA ARG A 339 -9.71 -13.30 11.84
C ARG A 339 -11.05 -14.01 11.76
N ASP A 340 -12.01 -13.48 11.03
CA ASP A 340 -13.29 -14.12 10.76
C ASP A 340 -14.04 -13.46 9.61
N ASP A 341 -15.07 -14.14 9.06
CA ASP A 341 -15.89 -13.65 7.95
C ASP A 341 -17.12 -12.86 8.40
N THR A 342 -17.43 -12.87 9.69
CA THR A 342 -18.67 -12.25 10.22
C THR A 342 -18.44 -10.82 10.72
N HIS A 343 -17.35 -10.59 11.41
CA HIS A 343 -17.11 -9.33 12.13
C HIS A 343 -15.91 -8.53 11.63
N GLN A 344 -14.94 -9.21 10.97
CA GLN A 344 -13.81 -8.52 10.35
C GLN A 344 -14.29 -7.81 9.09
N LYS A 345 -14.19 -6.48 9.07
CA LYS A 345 -14.63 -5.65 7.97
C LYS A 345 -13.77 -5.89 6.72
N VAL A 346 -14.43 -5.91 5.57
CA VAL A 346 -13.81 -6.07 4.23
C VAL A 346 -14.00 -4.80 3.44
N ARG A 347 -12.95 -4.32 2.76
CA ARG A 347 -13.04 -3.19 1.82
C ARG A 347 -13.98 -3.54 0.69
N SER A 348 -14.63 -2.51 0.18
CA SER A 348 -15.46 -2.68 -1.00
C SER A 348 -14.67 -2.60 -2.28
N THR A 349 -15.36 -2.97 -3.34
CA THR A 349 -14.92 -2.71 -4.71
C THR A 349 -14.69 -1.22 -4.97
N ASP A 350 -15.57 -0.34 -4.47
CA ASP A 350 -15.42 1.11 -4.68
C ASP A 350 -14.13 1.64 -4.05
N ASP A 351 -13.85 1.22 -2.82
CA ASP A 351 -12.64 1.63 -2.11
C ASP A 351 -11.37 1.05 -2.76
N VAL A 352 -11.37 -0.25 -3.10
CA VAL A 352 -10.21 -0.89 -3.76
C VAL A 352 -9.95 -0.27 -5.14
N PHE A 353 -11.00 0.02 -5.90
CA PHE A 353 -10.88 0.68 -7.20
C PHE A 353 -10.38 2.13 -7.08
N ASP A 354 -10.86 2.88 -6.09
CA ASP A 354 -10.38 4.23 -5.81
C ASP A 354 -8.90 4.24 -5.42
N ILE A 355 -8.47 3.30 -4.56
CA ILE A 355 -7.04 3.13 -4.21
C ILE A 355 -6.22 2.77 -5.45
N TYR A 356 -6.72 1.88 -6.31
CA TYR A 356 -6.06 1.53 -7.56
C TYR A 356 -5.81 2.77 -8.44
N GLU A 357 -6.84 3.59 -8.67
CA GLU A 357 -6.70 4.82 -9.46
C GLU A 357 -5.71 5.82 -8.83
N ARG A 358 -5.73 5.97 -7.50
CA ARG A 358 -4.83 6.89 -6.78
C ARG A 358 -3.40 6.38 -6.68
N ALA A 359 -3.20 5.08 -6.53
CA ALA A 359 -1.87 4.50 -6.42
C ALA A 359 -1.21 4.35 -7.79
N VAL A 360 -1.83 3.58 -8.69
CA VAL A 360 -1.29 3.34 -10.04
C VAL A 360 -1.30 4.63 -10.86
N GLY A 361 -2.38 5.41 -10.75
CA GLY A 361 -2.49 6.74 -11.37
C GLY A 361 -1.81 7.85 -10.58
N GLY A 362 -1.10 7.55 -9.52
CA GLY A 362 -0.31 8.46 -8.70
C GLY A 362 1.18 8.15 -8.66
N ASN A 363 1.70 7.49 -9.69
CA ASN A 363 3.13 7.17 -9.83
C ASN A 363 3.66 6.15 -8.80
N SER A 364 2.83 5.17 -8.41
CA SER A 364 3.14 4.13 -7.42
C SER A 364 2.65 2.75 -7.89
N THR A 365 3.20 1.67 -7.37
CA THR A 365 2.56 0.36 -7.44
C THR A 365 1.51 0.21 -6.35
N PHE A 366 0.48 -0.59 -6.58
CA PHE A 366 -0.56 -0.91 -5.60
C PHE A 366 -0.42 -2.34 -5.11
N LEU A 367 -0.08 -2.52 -3.84
CA LEU A 367 0.03 -3.79 -3.13
C LEU A 367 -1.19 -3.97 -2.21
N LEU A 368 -2.06 -4.91 -2.56
CA LEU A 368 -3.25 -5.25 -1.76
C LEU A 368 -3.07 -6.58 -1.05
N ASN A 369 -3.13 -6.57 0.27
CA ASN A 369 -3.10 -7.79 1.07
C ASN A 369 -4.46 -8.49 1.08
N ILE A 370 -4.44 -9.80 0.85
CA ILE A 370 -5.61 -10.67 0.84
C ILE A 370 -5.28 -11.87 1.73
N PRO A 371 -5.69 -11.86 3.02
CA PRO A 371 -5.34 -12.93 3.94
C PRO A 371 -6.23 -14.16 3.73
N PRO A 372 -5.64 -15.35 3.51
CA PRO A 372 -6.39 -16.59 3.46
C PRO A 372 -7.05 -16.92 4.80
N ASN A 373 -8.23 -17.52 4.75
CA ASN A 373 -8.93 -18.04 5.91
C ASN A 373 -8.28 -19.34 6.43
N ARG A 374 -8.85 -19.91 7.51
CA ARG A 374 -8.29 -21.11 8.14
C ARG A 374 -8.43 -22.38 7.31
N ASP A 375 -9.24 -22.33 6.25
CA ASP A 375 -9.36 -23.42 5.26
C ASP A 375 -8.34 -23.29 4.13
N GLY A 376 -7.37 -22.35 4.24
CA GLY A 376 -6.35 -22.12 3.23
C GLY A 376 -6.88 -21.55 1.91
N LYS A 377 -7.98 -20.80 1.95
CA LYS A 377 -8.65 -20.18 0.80
C LYS A 377 -8.91 -18.71 1.05
N PHE A 378 -8.97 -17.89 0.01
CA PHE A 378 -9.58 -16.58 0.14
C PHE A 378 -11.07 -16.72 0.42
N SER A 379 -11.58 -15.92 1.33
CA SER A 379 -13.01 -15.93 1.67
C SER A 379 -13.85 -15.49 0.48
N PRO A 380 -15.08 -16.03 0.31
CA PRO A 380 -15.95 -15.70 -0.81
C PRO A 380 -16.19 -14.20 -0.98
N THR A 381 -16.26 -13.45 0.12
CA THR A 381 -16.42 -11.99 0.11
C THR A 381 -15.23 -11.30 -0.54
N ASP A 382 -13.99 -11.71 -0.18
CA ASP A 382 -12.76 -11.15 -0.73
C ASP A 382 -12.65 -11.45 -2.23
N VAL A 383 -12.97 -12.70 -2.62
CA VAL A 383 -13.00 -13.12 -4.02
C VAL A 383 -13.99 -12.30 -4.84
N ALA A 384 -15.18 -12.02 -4.29
CA ALA A 384 -16.18 -11.18 -4.96
C ALA A 384 -15.68 -9.77 -5.21
N VAL A 385 -15.06 -9.14 -4.20
CA VAL A 385 -14.46 -7.80 -4.33
C VAL A 385 -13.34 -7.78 -5.37
N LEU A 386 -12.45 -8.77 -5.35
CA LEU A 386 -11.35 -8.88 -6.32
C LEU A 386 -11.86 -9.01 -7.76
N LYS A 387 -12.82 -9.91 -7.98
CA LYS A 387 -13.42 -10.16 -9.29
C LYS A 387 -14.10 -8.90 -9.84
N GLU A 388 -14.90 -8.23 -9.01
CA GLU A 388 -15.60 -7.00 -9.38
C GLU A 388 -14.62 -5.84 -9.62
N THR A 389 -13.58 -5.70 -8.79
CA THR A 389 -12.53 -4.69 -9.01
C THR A 389 -11.86 -4.89 -10.36
N GLY A 390 -11.44 -6.10 -10.69
CA GLY A 390 -10.83 -6.41 -11.98
C GLY A 390 -11.79 -6.19 -13.17
N GLN A 391 -13.07 -6.50 -13.01
CA GLN A 391 -14.08 -6.18 -14.01
C GLN A 391 -14.17 -4.66 -14.23
N ARG A 392 -14.23 -3.88 -13.15
CA ARG A 392 -14.32 -2.43 -13.19
C ARG A 392 -13.08 -1.78 -13.82
N ILE A 393 -11.88 -2.29 -13.55
CA ILE A 393 -10.63 -1.86 -14.19
C ILE A 393 -10.72 -2.11 -15.70
N ARG A 394 -11.13 -3.31 -16.13
CA ARG A 394 -11.26 -3.66 -17.56
C ARG A 394 -12.35 -2.86 -18.26
N GLU A 395 -13.49 -2.63 -17.64
CA GLU A 395 -14.58 -1.83 -18.21
C GLU A 395 -14.16 -0.37 -18.40
N THR A 396 -13.38 0.18 -17.45
CA THR A 396 -12.93 1.58 -17.50
C THR A 396 -11.76 1.76 -18.46
N TYR A 397 -10.71 0.94 -18.32
CA TYR A 397 -9.42 1.15 -19.01
C TYR A 397 -9.18 0.21 -20.19
N GLY A 398 -10.04 -0.78 -20.43
CA GLY A 398 -9.88 -1.74 -21.52
C GLY A 398 -10.12 -1.15 -22.92
N THR A 399 -10.77 0.02 -23.00
CA THR A 399 -10.98 0.74 -24.26
C THR A 399 -10.35 2.12 -24.19
N ASP A 400 -9.44 2.40 -25.10
CA ASP A 400 -8.91 3.74 -25.30
C ASP A 400 -9.78 4.48 -26.34
N LEU A 401 -10.39 5.58 -25.92
CA LEU A 401 -11.24 6.43 -26.77
C LEU A 401 -10.44 7.19 -27.83
N PHE A 402 -9.11 7.27 -27.66
CA PHE A 402 -8.20 7.91 -28.62
C PHE A 402 -7.59 6.94 -29.64
N ARG A 403 -8.04 5.69 -29.69
CA ARG A 403 -7.51 4.67 -30.61
C ARG A 403 -7.52 5.12 -32.10
N GLN A 404 -8.46 5.99 -32.49
CA GLN A 404 -8.59 6.52 -33.86
C GLN A 404 -8.35 8.04 -33.91
N ALA A 405 -7.75 8.61 -32.89
CA ALA A 405 -7.50 10.04 -32.80
C ALA A 405 -6.32 10.44 -33.66
N GLU A 406 -6.36 11.72 -34.08
CA GLU A 406 -5.26 12.42 -34.71
C GLU A 406 -4.44 13.18 -33.67
N GLY A 407 -3.11 13.16 -33.83
CA GLY A 407 -2.14 13.78 -32.91
C GLY A 407 -0.76 13.21 -33.14
N PRO A 408 0.22 13.56 -32.28
CA PRO A 408 1.55 12.94 -32.35
C PRO A 408 1.43 11.44 -32.13
N LYS A 409 1.97 10.64 -33.03
CA LYS A 409 1.85 9.17 -33.01
C LYS A 409 2.53 8.56 -31.78
N GLU A 410 3.61 9.19 -31.34
CA GLU A 410 4.46 8.75 -30.24
C GLU A 410 3.73 8.73 -28.89
N VAL A 411 2.65 9.49 -28.73
CA VAL A 411 1.82 9.48 -27.52
C VAL A 411 0.56 8.63 -27.65
N LEU A 412 0.23 8.17 -28.87
CA LEU A 412 -0.97 7.39 -29.18
C LEU A 412 -0.67 5.90 -29.44
N ASP A 413 0.59 5.52 -29.63
CA ASP A 413 1.01 4.14 -29.95
C ASP A 413 1.11 3.22 -28.73
N GLN A 414 0.89 3.75 -27.53
CA GLN A 414 0.99 3.06 -26.24
C GLN A 414 2.36 2.39 -25.99
N ASN A 415 3.41 2.92 -26.63
CA ASN A 415 4.78 2.45 -26.47
C ASN A 415 5.56 3.42 -25.57
N ALA A 416 5.87 3.02 -24.35
CA ALA A 416 6.61 3.85 -23.41
C ALA A 416 8.06 4.20 -23.86
N GLY A 417 8.55 3.59 -24.93
CA GLY A 417 9.85 3.88 -25.55
C GLY A 417 9.81 5.01 -26.58
N THR A 418 8.63 5.39 -27.07
CA THR A 418 8.42 6.54 -27.98
C THR A 418 7.87 7.72 -27.19
N TYR A 419 8.19 8.94 -27.57
CA TYR A 419 7.74 10.12 -26.85
C TYR A 419 7.83 11.40 -27.70
N VAL A 420 7.07 12.38 -27.27
CA VAL A 420 7.16 13.76 -27.76
C VAL A 420 7.75 14.66 -26.68
N THR A 421 8.72 15.49 -27.04
CA THR A 421 9.19 16.56 -26.15
C THR A 421 8.24 17.75 -26.21
N VAL A 422 7.97 18.35 -25.04
CA VAL A 422 7.02 19.45 -24.89
C VAL A 422 7.72 20.67 -24.33
N ASP A 423 7.68 21.81 -25.08
CA ASP A 423 8.20 23.06 -24.56
C ASP A 423 7.26 23.61 -23.48
N LYS A 424 7.84 24.14 -22.41
CA LYS A 424 7.14 24.65 -21.22
C LYS A 424 6.05 25.70 -21.54
N ASP A 425 6.28 26.57 -22.51
CA ASP A 425 5.36 27.64 -22.89
C ASP A 425 4.73 27.38 -24.26
N GLY A 426 4.81 26.15 -24.76
CA GLY A 426 4.31 25.74 -26.06
C GLY A 426 2.78 25.58 -26.13
N ALA A 427 2.30 25.31 -27.33
CA ALA A 427 0.87 25.11 -27.62
C ALA A 427 0.26 23.89 -26.90
N GLY A 428 1.09 23.05 -26.21
CA GLY A 428 0.71 21.77 -25.63
C GLY A 428 0.54 20.68 -26.72
N ILE A 429 0.19 19.47 -26.23
CA ILE A 429 -0.12 18.35 -27.13
C ILE A 429 -1.62 18.35 -27.38
N VAL A 430 -2.02 18.49 -28.64
CA VAL A 430 -3.42 18.46 -29.07
C VAL A 430 -3.74 17.09 -29.67
N ILE A 431 -4.84 16.50 -29.23
CA ILE A 431 -5.39 15.25 -29.75
C ILE A 431 -6.82 15.52 -30.19
N SER A 432 -7.18 15.07 -31.40
CA SER A 432 -8.49 15.26 -32.01
C SER A 432 -9.10 13.91 -32.40
N THR A 433 -10.37 13.72 -32.13
CA THR A 433 -11.12 12.52 -32.55
C THR A 433 -12.04 12.81 -33.71
N PRO A 434 -12.29 11.85 -34.62
CA PRO A 434 -13.18 12.06 -35.79
C PRO A 434 -14.62 12.43 -35.40
N GLN A 435 -15.06 12.02 -34.24
CA GLN A 435 -16.37 12.33 -33.65
C GLN A 435 -16.17 12.65 -32.16
N PRO A 436 -17.04 13.49 -31.58
CA PRO A 436 -16.99 13.75 -30.13
C PRO A 436 -17.08 12.46 -29.32
N VAL A 437 -16.26 12.35 -28.31
CA VAL A 437 -16.25 11.25 -27.33
C VAL A 437 -16.56 11.78 -25.93
N THR A 438 -17.25 10.98 -25.11
CA THR A 438 -17.47 11.29 -23.71
C THR A 438 -16.40 10.58 -22.87
N LEU A 439 -15.65 11.35 -22.12
CA LEU A 439 -14.55 10.86 -21.28
C LEU A 439 -14.63 11.50 -19.87
N ASN A 440 -14.10 10.80 -18.88
CA ASN A 440 -13.93 11.30 -17.52
C ASN A 440 -12.66 10.74 -16.85
N ARG A 441 -11.82 10.07 -17.64
CA ARG A 441 -10.49 9.59 -17.27
C ARG A 441 -9.50 9.90 -18.37
N LEU A 442 -8.32 10.42 -17.99
CA LEU A 442 -7.18 10.59 -18.88
C LEU A 442 -5.96 9.97 -18.23
N VAL A 443 -5.23 9.14 -18.99
CA VAL A 443 -3.98 8.53 -18.55
C VAL A 443 -2.82 9.21 -19.27
N LEU A 444 -1.83 9.63 -18.49
CA LEU A 444 -0.59 10.26 -18.97
C LEU A 444 0.62 9.47 -18.47
N GLN A 445 1.67 9.36 -19.30
CA GLN A 445 2.96 8.77 -18.90
C GLN A 445 4.11 9.60 -19.46
N GLU A 446 5.21 9.70 -18.70
CA GLU A 446 6.50 10.18 -19.15
C GLU A 446 7.39 9.02 -19.58
N ALA A 447 8.31 9.28 -20.53
CA ALA A 447 9.35 8.32 -20.92
C ALA A 447 10.45 8.24 -19.87
N ILE A 448 10.10 7.79 -18.65
CA ILE A 448 10.98 7.85 -17.46
C ILE A 448 12.25 7.01 -17.60
N ALA A 449 12.22 5.93 -18.39
CA ALA A 449 13.37 5.04 -18.58
C ALA A 449 14.56 5.72 -19.27
N THR A 450 14.29 6.70 -20.12
CA THR A 450 15.29 7.39 -20.96
C THR A 450 15.42 8.88 -20.65
N ASN A 451 14.40 9.47 -20.01
CA ASN A 451 14.32 10.92 -19.79
C ASN A 451 14.10 11.32 -18.33
N GLY A 452 13.87 10.37 -17.42
CA GLY A 452 13.56 10.66 -16.01
C GLY A 452 12.17 11.31 -15.82
N GLU A 453 11.85 11.62 -14.57
CA GLU A 453 10.61 12.31 -14.18
C GLU A 453 10.84 13.83 -14.24
N ARG A 454 10.09 14.53 -15.07
CA ARG A 454 10.34 15.97 -15.33
C ARG A 454 9.15 16.87 -15.08
N VAL A 455 7.93 16.39 -15.34
CA VAL A 455 6.72 17.22 -15.18
C VAL A 455 6.47 17.49 -13.69
N GLU A 456 6.28 18.77 -13.34
CA GLU A 456 5.95 19.21 -11.97
C GLU A 456 4.51 19.66 -11.85
N LYS A 457 3.95 20.27 -12.94
CA LYS A 457 2.53 20.63 -13.04
C LYS A 457 2.06 20.54 -14.48
N HIS A 458 0.85 20.07 -14.65
CA HIS A 458 0.19 20.00 -15.96
C HIS A 458 -1.30 20.27 -15.84
N ALA A 459 -1.92 20.63 -16.97
CA ALA A 459 -3.35 20.83 -17.09
C ALA A 459 -3.87 20.23 -18.39
N VAL A 460 -5.15 19.91 -18.39
CA VAL A 460 -5.88 19.38 -19.56
C VAL A 460 -7.05 20.28 -19.87
N ASP A 461 -7.14 20.68 -21.13
CA ASP A 461 -8.27 21.44 -21.66
C ASP A 461 -9.05 20.58 -22.64
N ALA A 462 -10.37 20.77 -22.68
CA ALA A 462 -11.27 20.25 -23.70
C ALA A 462 -11.79 21.41 -24.57
N TRP A 463 -12.03 21.13 -25.85
CA TRP A 463 -12.67 22.08 -26.75
C TRP A 463 -14.19 22.01 -26.58
N ILE A 464 -14.79 23.06 -26.01
CA ILE A 464 -16.20 23.12 -25.64
C ILE A 464 -16.75 24.47 -26.05
N ASP A 465 -17.89 24.51 -26.77
CA ASP A 465 -18.57 25.71 -27.17
C ASP A 465 -17.66 26.69 -27.96
N GLY A 466 -16.78 26.15 -28.83
CA GLY A 466 -15.90 26.97 -29.68
C GLY A 466 -14.66 27.52 -28.96
N GLY A 467 -14.29 27.02 -27.77
CA GLY A 467 -13.13 27.46 -27.02
C GLY A 467 -12.50 26.36 -26.12
N TRP A 468 -11.24 26.58 -25.74
CA TRP A 468 -10.56 25.73 -24.79
C TRP A 468 -11.05 26.02 -23.36
N LYS A 469 -11.50 24.99 -22.63
CA LYS A 469 -11.86 25.04 -21.22
C LYS A 469 -11.02 24.03 -20.44
N GLU A 470 -10.37 24.48 -19.38
CA GLU A 470 -9.65 23.58 -18.49
C GLU A 470 -10.63 22.62 -17.79
N ILE A 471 -10.36 21.32 -17.88
CA ILE A 471 -11.19 20.25 -17.30
C ILE A 471 -10.49 19.52 -16.15
N ALA A 472 -9.15 19.54 -16.12
CA ALA A 472 -8.36 18.94 -15.07
C ALA A 472 -6.98 19.57 -14.97
N HIS A 473 -6.39 19.53 -13.80
CA HIS A 473 -4.97 19.81 -13.57
C HIS A 473 -4.41 18.93 -12.47
N ALA A 474 -3.12 18.67 -12.49
CA ALA A 474 -2.43 17.93 -11.42
C ALA A 474 -0.94 18.29 -11.39
N THR A 475 -0.21 17.66 -10.49
CA THR A 475 1.22 17.87 -10.27
C THR A 475 2.05 17.02 -11.23
N ASN A 476 2.93 16.13 -10.74
CA ASN A 476 3.81 15.30 -11.55
C ASN A 476 3.04 14.22 -12.34
N ILE A 477 3.67 13.69 -13.38
CA ILE A 477 3.17 12.55 -14.16
C ILE A 477 3.95 11.29 -13.80
N GLY A 478 5.26 11.26 -14.02
CA GLY A 478 6.12 10.11 -13.78
C GLY A 478 5.74 8.88 -14.62
N TYR A 479 5.80 7.69 -13.99
CA TYR A 479 5.44 6.44 -14.66
C TYR A 479 4.00 6.45 -15.19
N LYS A 480 3.05 6.87 -14.36
CA LYS A 480 1.63 6.95 -14.75
C LYS A 480 0.86 7.96 -13.90
N ARG A 481 0.07 8.81 -14.56
CA ARG A 481 -0.93 9.69 -13.96
C ARG A 481 -2.30 9.36 -14.53
N ILE A 482 -3.27 9.11 -13.65
CA ILE A 482 -4.69 9.03 -14.00
C ILE A 482 -5.37 10.30 -13.51
N LEU A 483 -5.88 11.11 -14.44
CA LEU A 483 -6.71 12.25 -14.13
C LEU A 483 -8.18 11.85 -14.12
N ARG A 484 -8.92 12.31 -13.11
CA ARG A 484 -10.34 12.06 -12.90
C ARG A 484 -11.09 13.39 -12.91
N PHE A 485 -12.14 13.47 -13.69
CA PHE A 485 -12.95 14.67 -13.84
C PHE A 485 -14.40 14.29 -14.21
N PRO A 486 -15.39 15.20 -14.08
CA PRO A 486 -16.76 14.98 -14.54
C PRO A 486 -16.82 14.63 -16.03
N ASP A 487 -17.91 13.98 -16.47
CA ASP A 487 -18.15 13.67 -17.87
C ASP A 487 -17.98 14.91 -18.76
N VAL A 488 -17.13 14.80 -19.75
CA VAL A 488 -16.91 15.82 -20.78
C VAL A 488 -17.07 15.18 -22.15
N THR A 489 -17.91 15.77 -23.00
CA THR A 489 -18.05 15.36 -24.40
C THR A 489 -17.36 16.38 -25.29
N THR A 490 -16.35 15.91 -26.02
CA THR A 490 -15.52 16.76 -26.89
C THR A 490 -14.89 15.96 -28.03
N ASP A 491 -14.52 16.63 -29.10
CA ASP A 491 -13.72 16.08 -30.21
C ASP A 491 -12.24 16.46 -30.11
N LYS A 492 -11.84 17.32 -29.14
CA LYS A 492 -10.44 17.77 -29.00
C LYS A 492 -10.07 17.95 -27.53
N ILE A 493 -8.90 17.46 -27.16
CA ILE A 493 -8.25 17.79 -25.90
C ILE A 493 -6.87 18.38 -26.14
N ARG A 494 -6.37 19.11 -25.14
CA ARG A 494 -5.02 19.66 -25.12
C ARG A 494 -4.39 19.39 -23.76
N VAL A 495 -3.20 18.78 -23.76
CA VAL A 495 -2.38 18.60 -22.55
C VAL A 495 -1.31 19.69 -22.53
N ARG A 496 -1.31 20.51 -21.48
CA ARG A 496 -0.33 21.59 -21.26
C ARG A 496 0.60 21.24 -20.11
N ILE A 497 1.89 21.48 -20.30
CA ILE A 497 2.87 21.40 -19.22
C ILE A 497 3.06 22.81 -18.65
N LEU A 498 2.76 22.97 -17.36
CA LEU A 498 2.81 24.26 -16.68
C LEU A 498 4.16 24.48 -15.98
N GLU A 499 4.70 23.45 -15.37
CA GLU A 499 5.99 23.47 -14.67
C GLU A 499 6.74 22.16 -14.91
N SER A 500 8.07 22.24 -15.07
CA SER A 500 8.92 21.06 -15.27
C SER A 500 10.35 21.29 -14.80
N ARG A 501 11.05 20.20 -14.52
CA ARG A 501 12.48 20.20 -14.14
C ARG A 501 13.40 20.46 -15.33
N LEU A 502 13.13 19.81 -16.45
CA LEU A 502 13.72 20.03 -17.77
C LEU A 502 12.62 19.83 -18.83
N THR A 503 12.97 19.87 -20.13
CA THR A 503 12.02 19.58 -21.21
C THR A 503 11.39 18.21 -21.04
N PRO A 504 10.07 18.10 -20.77
CA PRO A 504 9.37 16.83 -20.58
C PRO A 504 9.33 15.98 -21.83
N ALA A 505 9.26 14.66 -21.63
CA ALA A 505 9.11 13.66 -22.67
C ALA A 505 7.85 12.84 -22.39
N ILE A 506 6.75 13.16 -23.04
CA ILE A 506 5.46 12.48 -22.87
C ILE A 506 5.38 11.28 -23.80
N SER A 507 5.17 10.08 -23.25
CA SER A 507 5.13 8.82 -24.01
C SER A 507 3.73 8.27 -24.23
N THR A 508 2.76 8.62 -23.38
CA THR A 508 1.40 8.09 -23.52
C THR A 508 0.37 9.13 -23.14
N ILE A 509 -0.67 9.23 -23.95
CA ILE A 509 -1.92 9.93 -23.67
C ILE A 509 -3.06 9.01 -24.12
N SER A 510 -3.90 8.55 -23.20
CA SER A 510 -5.10 7.77 -23.52
C SER A 510 -6.31 8.25 -22.75
N ALA A 511 -7.49 8.12 -23.32
CA ALA A 511 -8.74 8.58 -22.75
C ALA A 511 -9.69 7.42 -22.49
N HIS A 512 -10.40 7.50 -21.37
CA HIS A 512 -11.30 6.44 -20.92
C HIS A 512 -12.55 7.02 -20.28
N HIS A 513 -13.57 6.16 -20.10
CA HIS A 513 -14.81 6.52 -19.47
C HIS A 513 -15.15 5.54 -18.35
N TYR A 514 -15.23 6.05 -17.13
CA TYR A 514 -15.77 5.33 -15.97
C TYR A 514 -17.29 5.54 -15.91
N LYS A 515 -18.05 4.45 -15.97
CA LYS A 515 -19.51 4.50 -15.81
C LYS A 515 -19.85 4.79 -14.34
N ALA A 516 -20.52 5.90 -14.07
CA ALA A 516 -20.99 6.25 -12.72
C ALA A 516 -21.84 5.11 -12.13
N ARG A 517 -21.62 4.83 -10.84
CA ARG A 517 -22.33 3.82 -10.06
C ARG A 517 -22.93 4.44 -8.81
N PRO A 518 -23.93 3.81 -8.18
CA PRO A 518 -24.44 4.30 -6.90
C PRO A 518 -23.33 4.38 -5.86
N PRO A 519 -23.21 5.48 -5.09
CA PRO A 519 -22.15 5.61 -4.10
C PRO A 519 -22.34 4.60 -2.97
N ARG A 520 -21.23 4.22 -2.35
CA ARG A 520 -21.28 3.55 -1.05
C ARG A 520 -21.74 4.53 0.02
N LEU A 521 -22.31 3.98 1.05
CA LEU A 521 -22.88 4.74 2.16
C LEU A 521 -22.07 4.50 3.43
N SER A 522 -22.02 5.51 4.27
CA SER A 522 -21.63 5.44 5.68
C SER A 522 -22.78 5.90 6.55
N ALA A 523 -22.84 5.42 7.78
CA ALA A 523 -23.81 5.91 8.75
C ALA A 523 -23.10 6.21 10.07
N GLN A 524 -23.54 7.28 10.70
CA GLN A 524 -23.10 7.69 12.02
C GLN A 524 -24.31 7.92 12.91
N ARG A 525 -24.16 7.66 14.22
CA ARG A 525 -25.20 7.92 15.19
C ARG A 525 -24.67 8.86 16.28
N SER A 526 -25.40 9.95 16.53
CA SER A 526 -25.11 10.86 17.63
C SER A 526 -25.29 10.18 19.00
N MET A 527 -24.79 10.80 20.06
CA MET A 527 -24.97 10.31 21.42
C MET A 527 -26.45 10.22 21.82
N ASP A 528 -27.30 11.08 21.25
CA ASP A 528 -28.74 11.10 21.48
C ASP A 528 -29.54 10.09 20.63
N GLY A 529 -28.86 9.32 19.78
CA GLY A 529 -29.48 8.28 18.96
C GLY A 529 -29.91 8.71 17.57
N LEU A 530 -29.60 9.93 17.10
CA LEU A 530 -29.90 10.37 15.74
C LEU A 530 -28.89 9.75 14.75
N VAL A 531 -29.39 9.03 13.75
CA VAL A 531 -28.62 8.42 12.67
C VAL A 531 -28.61 9.34 11.45
N THR A 532 -27.42 9.60 10.94
CA THR A 532 -27.18 10.27 9.65
C THR A 532 -26.58 9.26 8.69
N ILE A 533 -27.10 9.19 7.45
CA ILE A 533 -26.58 8.36 6.36
C ILE A 533 -26.02 9.28 5.29
N GLU A 534 -24.79 9.06 4.88
CA GLU A 534 -24.07 9.90 3.91
C GLU A 534 -23.34 9.04 2.89
N PRO A 535 -23.10 9.56 1.66
CA PRO A 535 -22.17 8.93 0.75
C PRO A 535 -20.78 8.82 1.39
N MET A 536 -20.16 7.67 1.25
CA MET A 536 -18.83 7.44 1.78
C MET A 536 -17.78 7.96 0.80
N ALA A 537 -17.03 8.97 1.20
CA ALA A 537 -15.91 9.48 0.41
C ALA A 537 -14.72 8.51 0.40
N GLN A 538 -14.47 7.84 1.54
CA GLN A 538 -13.39 6.86 1.72
C GLN A 538 -13.66 5.90 2.87
N GLU A 539 -13.16 4.67 2.74
CA GLU A 539 -13.12 3.69 3.81
C GLU A 539 -11.84 3.83 4.65
N PHE A 540 -11.89 3.34 5.90
CA PHE A 540 -10.74 3.25 6.80
C PHE A 540 -10.00 4.56 7.12
N GLY A 541 -10.62 5.73 6.96
CA GLY A 541 -10.18 6.98 7.59
C GLY A 541 -9.01 7.72 6.94
N TRP A 542 -8.40 7.20 5.88
CA TRP A 542 -7.37 7.93 5.14
C TRP A 542 -8.03 8.90 4.16
N LYS A 543 -7.65 10.18 4.23
CA LYS A 543 -8.02 11.17 3.22
C LYS A 543 -6.86 11.36 2.27
N ALA A 544 -7.07 11.15 0.98
CA ALA A 544 -6.13 11.58 -0.04
C ALA A 544 -5.90 13.08 0.10
N HIS A 545 -4.64 13.51 0.05
CA HIS A 545 -4.32 14.93 0.17
C HIS A 545 -4.85 15.69 -1.06
N GLY A 546 -5.90 16.49 -0.86
CA GLY A 546 -6.29 17.57 -1.77
C GLY A 546 -6.98 17.20 -3.09
N GLU A 547 -7.17 15.94 -3.42
CA GLU A 547 -7.94 15.56 -4.60
C GLU A 547 -9.41 15.40 -4.21
N ASN A 548 -10.27 16.25 -4.75
CA ASN A 548 -11.71 16.03 -4.73
C ASN A 548 -12.01 14.81 -5.58
N ILE A 549 -12.14 13.66 -4.92
CA ILE A 549 -12.60 12.46 -5.56
C ILE A 549 -14.06 12.70 -5.92
N ALA A 550 -14.28 13.04 -7.16
CA ALA A 550 -15.56 12.88 -7.85
C ALA A 550 -16.83 13.12 -7.02
N GLU A 551 -16.89 14.21 -6.27
CA GLU A 551 -18.14 14.68 -5.64
C GLU A 551 -19.31 14.74 -6.62
N ASN A 552 -19.01 14.82 -7.92
CA ASN A 552 -20.00 14.96 -8.99
C ASN A 552 -20.31 13.66 -9.74
N LEU A 553 -19.59 12.55 -9.53
CA LEU A 553 -19.85 11.31 -10.27
C LEU A 553 -21.15 10.60 -9.85
N ASN A 554 -21.74 11.01 -8.73
CA ASN A 554 -22.89 10.34 -8.11
C ASN A 554 -24.10 11.29 -7.92
N ALA A 555 -24.19 12.37 -8.68
CA ALA A 555 -25.36 13.25 -8.62
C ALA A 555 -26.63 12.49 -9.06
N GLY A 556 -27.73 12.67 -8.32
CA GLY A 556 -29.05 12.13 -8.66
C GLY A 556 -29.38 10.75 -8.06
N PHE A 557 -28.56 10.18 -7.19
CA PHE A 557 -28.91 8.98 -6.44
C PHE A 557 -29.91 9.27 -5.31
N LYS A 558 -30.63 8.22 -4.91
CA LYS A 558 -31.50 8.21 -3.73
C LYS A 558 -31.04 7.16 -2.74
N ILE A 559 -31.22 7.43 -1.45
CA ILE A 559 -30.86 6.50 -0.38
C ILE A 559 -32.13 5.89 0.20
N TYR A 560 -32.15 4.56 0.34
CA TYR A 560 -33.22 3.81 0.98
C TYR A 560 -32.67 2.98 2.14
N TYR A 561 -33.42 2.80 3.22
CA TYR A 561 -32.96 2.09 4.39
C TYR A 561 -34.05 1.23 5.06
N THR A 562 -33.61 0.26 5.88
CA THR A 562 -34.39 -0.59 6.76
C THR A 562 -33.74 -0.69 8.13
N THR A 563 -34.52 -0.96 9.17
CA THR A 563 -34.04 -1.13 10.57
C THR A 563 -34.50 -2.45 11.18
N ASP A 564 -35.13 -3.31 10.40
CA ASP A 564 -35.71 -4.62 10.78
C ASP A 564 -34.86 -5.81 10.26
N GLY A 565 -33.67 -5.54 9.67
CA GLY A 565 -32.78 -6.55 9.11
C GLY A 565 -33.10 -6.96 7.69
N THR A 566 -34.20 -6.48 7.09
CA THR A 566 -34.54 -6.76 5.68
C THR A 566 -33.59 -6.02 4.73
N GLU A 567 -33.43 -6.55 3.50
CA GLU A 567 -32.62 -5.88 2.48
C GLU A 567 -33.36 -4.65 1.91
N PRO A 568 -32.73 -3.45 1.93
CA PRO A 568 -33.35 -2.25 1.39
C PRO A 568 -33.46 -2.28 -0.14
N SER A 569 -34.53 -1.66 -0.65
CA SER A 569 -34.85 -1.53 -2.07
C SER A 569 -35.51 -0.18 -2.34
N ALA A 570 -35.85 0.12 -3.60
CA ALA A 570 -36.59 1.33 -3.96
C ALA A 570 -38.00 1.44 -3.31
N SER A 571 -38.53 0.34 -2.75
CA SER A 571 -39.79 0.31 -2.00
C SER A 571 -39.59 0.50 -0.49
N SER A 572 -38.37 0.54 0.01
CA SER A 572 -38.05 0.79 1.41
C SER A 572 -38.16 2.27 1.77
N THR A 573 -37.95 2.62 3.02
CA THR A 573 -38.02 4.02 3.47
C THR A 573 -36.93 4.86 2.81
N GLU A 574 -37.32 5.93 2.09
CA GLU A 574 -36.34 6.87 1.51
C GLU A 574 -35.74 7.73 2.64
N TYR A 575 -34.42 7.81 2.69
CA TYR A 575 -33.70 8.66 3.65
C TYR A 575 -33.73 10.12 3.18
N LYS A 576 -34.34 10.99 3.99
CA LYS A 576 -34.46 12.43 3.70
C LYS A 576 -33.85 13.32 4.79
N ALA A 577 -33.74 12.79 6.00
CA ALA A 577 -33.22 13.53 7.15
C ALA A 577 -32.76 12.54 8.25
N PRO A 578 -31.92 12.96 9.20
CA PRO A 578 -31.56 12.15 10.34
C PRO A 578 -32.77 11.64 11.12
N PHE A 579 -32.72 10.40 11.60
CA PHE A 579 -33.80 9.73 12.31
C PHE A 579 -33.31 9.03 13.60
N GLN A 580 -34.22 8.81 14.55
CA GLN A 580 -33.92 8.15 15.81
C GLN A 580 -33.80 6.65 15.65
N MET A 581 -32.72 6.08 16.24
CA MET A 581 -32.49 4.64 16.23
C MET A 581 -31.84 4.18 17.54
N GLY A 582 -32.36 3.09 18.09
CA GLY A 582 -31.83 2.43 19.30
C GLY A 582 -30.71 1.43 19.00
N ASN A 583 -30.61 0.42 19.88
CA ASN A 583 -29.71 -0.72 19.68
C ASN A 583 -30.29 -1.66 18.61
N SER A 584 -29.91 -1.45 17.37
CA SER A 584 -30.44 -2.17 16.21
C SER A 584 -29.48 -2.16 15.05
N GLU A 585 -29.78 -2.94 14.02
CA GLU A 585 -29.03 -3.00 12.76
C GLU A 585 -29.69 -2.08 11.73
N LEU A 586 -28.88 -1.25 11.09
CA LEU A 586 -29.24 -0.44 9.94
C LEU A 586 -28.75 -1.13 8.67
N LYS A 587 -29.63 -1.27 7.69
CA LYS A 587 -29.21 -1.54 6.31
C LYS A 587 -29.66 -0.37 5.43
N ALA A 588 -28.76 0.10 4.55
CA ALA A 588 -29.06 1.18 3.63
C ALA A 588 -28.40 0.96 2.27
N VAL A 589 -29.03 1.49 1.22
CA VAL A 589 -28.54 1.37 -0.15
C VAL A 589 -28.76 2.68 -0.91
N ALA A 590 -27.79 3.07 -1.73
CA ALA A 590 -27.96 4.09 -2.75
C ALA A 590 -28.47 3.46 -4.04
N ILE A 591 -29.41 4.13 -4.72
CA ILE A 591 -29.90 3.73 -6.05
C ILE A 591 -29.72 4.90 -7.01
N LEU A 592 -29.02 4.64 -8.13
CA LEU A 592 -28.74 5.59 -9.21
C LEU A 592 -29.26 5.03 -10.53
N ASN A 593 -30.15 5.74 -11.21
CA ASN A 593 -30.72 5.34 -12.50
C ASN A 593 -31.30 3.91 -12.50
N GLY A 594 -31.88 3.47 -11.36
CA GLY A 594 -32.41 2.11 -11.19
C GLY A 594 -31.39 1.04 -10.83
N GLU A 595 -30.09 1.35 -10.88
CA GLU A 595 -29.01 0.48 -10.44
C GLU A 595 -28.86 0.57 -8.91
N LYS A 596 -28.86 -0.58 -8.25
CA LYS A 596 -28.69 -0.70 -6.79
C LYS A 596 -27.20 -0.81 -6.45
N GLY A 597 -26.74 0.06 -5.54
CA GLY A 597 -25.39 0.01 -5.00
C GLY A 597 -25.18 -1.08 -3.95
N ALA A 598 -23.99 -1.08 -3.34
CA ALA A 598 -23.69 -1.96 -2.22
C ALA A 598 -24.56 -1.61 -1.00
N THR A 599 -25.08 -2.62 -0.33
CA THR A 599 -25.82 -2.42 0.91
C THR A 599 -24.86 -2.07 2.05
N LEU A 600 -25.04 -0.90 2.65
CA LEU A 600 -24.45 -0.57 3.96
C LEU A 600 -25.15 -1.44 5.02
N GLN A 601 -24.39 -2.09 5.86
CA GLN A 601 -24.86 -2.76 7.05
C GLN A 601 -24.06 -2.23 8.25
N GLU A 602 -24.74 -1.56 9.17
CA GLU A 602 -24.13 -0.96 10.35
C GLU A 602 -24.93 -1.33 11.60
N ARG A 603 -24.25 -1.88 12.60
CA ARG A 603 -24.87 -2.16 13.88
C ARG A 603 -24.59 -1.02 14.85
N PHE A 604 -25.62 -0.39 15.33
CA PHE A 604 -25.56 0.58 16.41
C PHE A 604 -25.83 -0.11 17.75
N GLY A 605 -24.96 0.14 18.71
CA GLY A 605 -25.08 -0.39 20.06
C GLY A 605 -26.08 0.41 20.93
N LEU A 606 -25.85 0.43 22.21
CA LEU A 606 -26.65 1.17 23.18
C LEU A 606 -26.57 2.68 22.92
N VAL A 607 -27.68 3.38 23.09
CA VAL A 607 -27.71 4.86 23.01
C VAL A 607 -26.92 5.45 24.17
N LYS A 608 -26.03 6.38 23.90
CA LYS A 608 -25.08 6.93 24.89
C LYS A 608 -25.67 8.09 25.73
N LYS A 609 -26.94 8.39 25.53
CA LYS A 609 -27.63 9.46 26.29
C LYS A 609 -27.58 9.17 27.79
N GLY A 610 -26.98 10.08 28.53
CA GLY A 610 -26.84 9.95 29.98
C GLY A 610 -25.60 9.20 30.45
N TRP A 611 -24.78 8.65 29.54
CA TRP A 611 -23.49 8.05 29.91
C TRP A 611 -22.54 9.10 30.47
N LYS A 612 -21.76 8.72 31.47
CA LYS A 612 -20.76 9.59 32.12
C LYS A 612 -19.42 8.86 32.22
N ILE A 613 -18.36 9.63 32.16
CA ILE A 613 -17.03 9.11 32.52
C ILE A 613 -16.98 8.98 34.04
N ALA A 614 -16.88 7.74 34.53
CA ALA A 614 -16.74 7.40 35.94
C ALA A 614 -15.28 7.48 36.43
N GLY A 615 -14.33 7.39 35.50
CA GLY A 615 -12.91 7.53 35.77
C GLY A 615 -12.10 7.48 34.48
N LYS A 616 -10.98 8.22 34.44
CA LYS A 616 -10.09 8.25 33.28
C LYS A 616 -8.65 8.53 33.70
N THR A 617 -7.72 7.75 33.13
CA THR A 617 -6.27 7.98 33.16
C THR A 617 -5.72 7.79 31.75
N PRO A 618 -4.43 8.00 31.49
CA PRO A 618 -3.83 7.61 30.22
C PRO A 618 -4.04 6.12 29.87
N ASP A 619 -4.20 5.25 30.88
CA ASP A 619 -4.23 3.80 30.70
C ASP A 619 -5.66 3.22 30.71
N TYR A 620 -6.67 3.96 31.13
CA TYR A 620 -8.04 3.46 31.11
C TYR A 620 -9.10 4.55 30.98
N VAL A 621 -10.27 4.14 30.51
CA VAL A 621 -11.53 4.89 30.63
C VAL A 621 -12.58 3.97 31.28
N ALA A 622 -13.28 4.49 32.31
CA ALA A 622 -14.43 3.85 32.95
C ALA A 622 -15.69 4.67 32.67
N ILE A 623 -16.76 3.99 32.28
CA ILE A 623 -18.03 4.55 31.85
C ILE A 623 -19.13 4.11 32.82
N ASP A 624 -19.91 5.04 33.35
CA ASP A 624 -21.19 4.80 34.00
C ASP A 624 -22.30 4.88 32.96
N LEU A 625 -23.00 3.80 32.72
CA LEU A 625 -24.08 3.69 31.75
C LEU A 625 -25.42 4.28 32.31
N GLY A 626 -25.40 4.71 33.58
CA GLY A 626 -26.59 5.25 34.28
C GLY A 626 -27.43 4.15 34.94
N ASN A 627 -27.62 3.03 34.29
CA ASN A 627 -28.33 1.84 34.78
C ASN A 627 -27.67 0.56 34.27
N GLU A 628 -28.08 -0.60 34.83
CA GLU A 628 -27.63 -1.90 34.35
C GLU A 628 -28.06 -2.13 32.91
N GLN A 629 -27.13 -2.54 32.05
CA GLN A 629 -27.33 -2.89 30.65
C GLN A 629 -26.78 -4.30 30.39
N THR A 630 -27.37 -4.97 29.39
CA THR A 630 -26.82 -6.21 28.86
C THR A 630 -25.88 -5.87 27.71
N ILE A 631 -24.63 -6.35 27.76
CA ILE A 631 -23.54 -6.03 26.83
C ILE A 631 -23.02 -7.34 26.26
N SER A 632 -23.00 -7.46 24.94
CA SER A 632 -22.48 -8.63 24.20
C SER A 632 -21.13 -8.35 23.51
N GLY A 633 -20.67 -7.11 23.55
CA GLY A 633 -19.42 -6.70 22.92
C GLY A 633 -19.25 -5.19 22.89
N PHE A 634 -18.20 -4.75 22.22
CA PHE A 634 -17.96 -3.32 22.00
C PHE A 634 -17.35 -3.07 20.63
N ALA A 635 -17.53 -1.85 20.13
CA ALA A 635 -16.76 -1.32 19.03
C ALA A 635 -15.91 -0.15 19.52
N TYR A 636 -14.70 -0.05 18.99
CA TYR A 636 -13.74 0.98 19.32
C TYR A 636 -13.30 1.73 18.07
N THR A 637 -13.42 3.06 18.10
CA THR A 637 -12.95 3.95 17.05
C THR A 637 -11.77 4.75 17.60
N PRO A 638 -10.54 4.51 17.11
CA PRO A 638 -9.35 5.28 17.54
C PRO A 638 -9.43 6.73 17.04
N GLN A 639 -8.62 7.60 17.61
CA GLN A 639 -8.53 8.99 17.17
C GLN A 639 -7.90 9.07 15.79
N LYS A 640 -8.50 9.82 14.86
CA LYS A 640 -8.11 9.89 13.44
C LYS A 640 -6.75 10.55 13.17
N GLN A 641 -6.20 11.34 14.09
CA GLN A 641 -4.92 12.01 13.90
C GLN A 641 -3.81 11.28 14.64
N GLY A 642 -2.84 10.76 13.87
CA GLY A 642 -1.63 10.15 14.39
C GLY A 642 -1.79 8.74 14.93
N GLY A 643 -2.83 8.00 14.51
CA GLY A 643 -3.01 6.58 14.84
C GLY A 643 -3.04 6.27 16.33
N LYS A 644 -3.53 7.20 17.14
CA LYS A 644 -3.48 7.14 18.59
C LYS A 644 -4.64 6.31 19.14
N GLY A 645 -4.33 5.33 19.98
CA GLY A 645 -5.39 4.53 20.60
C GLY A 645 -4.90 3.28 21.32
N THR A 646 -5.85 2.59 21.93
CA THR A 646 -5.61 1.33 22.65
C THR A 646 -5.44 0.19 21.65
N VAL A 647 -4.23 -0.34 21.51
CA VAL A 647 -3.90 -1.48 20.65
C VAL A 647 -4.34 -2.79 21.26
N ALA A 648 -4.04 -2.99 22.55
CA ALA A 648 -4.44 -4.15 23.30
C ALA A 648 -4.96 -3.76 24.67
N GLY A 649 -5.90 -4.51 25.21
CA GLY A 649 -6.50 -4.15 26.50
C GLY A 649 -7.38 -5.21 27.11
N ILE A 650 -7.98 -4.80 28.22
CA ILE A 650 -8.88 -5.63 29.03
C ILE A 650 -10.19 -4.87 29.23
N ILE A 651 -11.31 -5.53 28.98
CA ILE A 651 -12.62 -5.05 29.38
C ILE A 651 -12.96 -5.59 30.76
N ARG A 652 -13.31 -4.67 31.65
CA ARG A 652 -13.80 -4.98 32.99
C ARG A 652 -15.17 -4.40 33.22
N ILE A 653 -15.98 -5.04 34.05
CA ILE A 653 -17.33 -4.59 34.45
C ILE A 653 -17.42 -4.43 35.93
N SER A 654 -18.39 -3.59 36.36
CA SER A 654 -18.71 -3.41 37.79
C SER A 654 -20.17 -2.97 37.95
N ASP A 655 -20.78 -3.27 39.08
CA ASP A 655 -22.11 -2.83 39.48
C ASP A 655 -22.06 -1.57 40.35
N ASP A 656 -20.92 -1.36 41.04
CA ASP A 656 -20.74 -0.28 42.03
C ASP A 656 -19.65 0.74 41.66
N GLY A 657 -18.97 0.52 40.52
CA GLY A 657 -17.86 1.37 40.05
C GLY A 657 -16.56 1.24 40.86
N LYS A 658 -16.50 0.33 41.82
CA LYS A 658 -15.35 0.09 42.72
C LYS A 658 -14.77 -1.29 42.57
N ASN A 659 -15.60 -2.31 42.53
CA ASN A 659 -15.22 -3.71 42.41
C ASN A 659 -15.31 -4.14 40.94
N TRP A 660 -14.16 -4.43 40.34
CA TRP A 660 -14.04 -4.69 38.89
C TRP A 660 -13.77 -6.16 38.61
N LYS A 661 -14.54 -6.75 37.70
CA LYS A 661 -14.38 -8.09 37.18
C LYS A 661 -13.92 -8.06 35.73
N GLU A 662 -12.89 -8.83 35.41
CA GLU A 662 -12.42 -9.02 34.01
C GLU A 662 -13.45 -9.82 33.20
N VAL A 663 -13.76 -9.37 32.01
CA VAL A 663 -14.69 -9.99 31.06
C VAL A 663 -13.92 -10.61 29.92
N GLU A 664 -13.09 -9.80 29.24
CA GLU A 664 -12.44 -10.21 28.01
C GLU A 664 -11.14 -9.43 27.81
N ARG A 665 -10.19 -10.03 27.08
CA ARG A 665 -8.98 -9.39 26.58
C ARG A 665 -9.12 -9.22 25.09
N PHE A 666 -8.60 -8.12 24.55
CA PHE A 666 -8.63 -7.82 23.13
C PHE A 666 -7.29 -7.28 22.63
N GLU A 667 -7.04 -7.48 21.35
CA GLU A 667 -5.93 -6.87 20.61
C GLU A 667 -6.43 -6.41 19.24
N PHE A 668 -6.04 -5.19 18.85
CA PHE A 668 -6.33 -4.61 17.55
C PHE A 668 -5.03 -4.32 16.81
N GLY A 669 -4.82 -4.94 15.65
CA GLY A 669 -3.65 -4.69 14.83
C GLY A 669 -3.75 -3.40 14.03
N ASN A 670 -2.59 -2.86 13.68
CA ASN A 670 -2.43 -1.78 12.70
C ASN A 670 -3.19 -0.47 12.99
N LEU A 671 -3.49 -0.14 14.24
CA LEU A 671 -4.25 1.08 14.58
C LEU A 671 -3.53 2.39 14.23
N ILE A 672 -2.19 2.38 14.20
CA ILE A 672 -1.39 3.58 13.89
C ILE A 672 -1.61 4.00 12.45
N ASN A 673 -1.62 3.03 11.54
CA ASN A 673 -1.66 3.28 10.10
C ASN A 673 -3.08 3.14 9.51
N ASP A 674 -3.94 2.38 10.19
CA ASP A 674 -5.34 2.21 9.84
C ASP A 674 -6.24 2.43 11.06
N PRO A 675 -6.60 3.68 11.38
CA PRO A 675 -7.43 4.05 12.54
C PRO A 675 -8.93 3.83 12.29
N SER A 676 -9.32 2.76 11.61
CA SER A 676 -10.72 2.41 11.39
C SER A 676 -11.38 1.82 12.66
N LYS A 677 -12.71 1.80 12.67
CA LYS A 677 -13.51 1.24 13.77
C LYS A 677 -13.27 -0.28 13.88
N ARG A 678 -13.00 -0.76 15.08
CA ARG A 678 -12.76 -2.17 15.41
C ARG A 678 -13.91 -2.73 16.24
N TYR A 679 -14.27 -3.99 16.00
CA TYR A 679 -15.32 -4.70 16.76
C TYR A 679 -14.73 -5.85 17.57
N HIS A 680 -15.25 -6.03 18.79
CA HIS A 680 -14.91 -7.15 19.65
C HIS A 680 -16.17 -7.70 20.32
N HIS A 681 -16.46 -8.99 20.09
CA HIS A 681 -17.61 -9.69 20.67
C HIS A 681 -17.16 -10.49 21.85
N PHE A 682 -17.94 -10.40 22.94
CA PHE A 682 -17.68 -11.21 24.15
C PHE A 682 -18.10 -12.66 23.91
N LYS A 683 -17.39 -13.59 24.54
CA LYS A 683 -17.77 -15.02 24.54
C LYS A 683 -19.16 -15.25 25.08
N LYS A 684 -19.60 -14.43 26.04
CA LYS A 684 -20.95 -14.42 26.63
C LYS A 684 -21.35 -12.99 26.94
N ALA A 685 -22.62 -12.66 26.70
CA ALA A 685 -23.17 -11.39 27.14
C ALA A 685 -23.09 -11.24 28.65
N VAL A 686 -22.81 -10.04 29.13
CA VAL A 686 -22.69 -9.70 30.55
C VAL A 686 -23.67 -8.58 30.89
N LYS A 687 -24.07 -8.50 32.16
CA LYS A 687 -24.86 -7.39 32.68
C LYS A 687 -23.97 -6.53 33.57
N ALA A 688 -24.03 -5.23 33.39
CA ALA A 688 -23.26 -4.27 34.17
C ALA A 688 -23.81 -2.85 34.06
N ARG A 689 -23.59 -2.04 35.09
CA ARG A 689 -23.78 -0.59 35.05
C ARG A 689 -22.49 0.14 34.68
N TYR A 690 -21.35 -0.36 35.05
CA TYR A 690 -20.08 0.25 34.79
C TYR A 690 -19.24 -0.64 33.86
N VAL A 691 -18.61 -0.02 32.86
CA VAL A 691 -17.65 -0.69 31.94
C VAL A 691 -16.34 0.07 31.96
N LYS A 692 -15.23 -0.65 32.08
CA LYS A 692 -13.88 -0.08 31.99
C LYS A 692 -13.11 -0.76 30.86
N MET A 693 -12.57 0.06 29.95
CA MET A 693 -11.55 -0.34 29.00
C MET A 693 -10.19 0.08 29.57
N GLU A 694 -9.36 -0.90 29.88
CA GLU A 694 -8.01 -0.72 30.43
C GLU A 694 -6.99 -1.14 29.36
N ALA A 695 -6.09 -0.24 29.01
CA ALA A 695 -5.09 -0.49 27.97
C ALA A 695 -3.95 -1.34 28.53
N ALA A 696 -3.62 -2.44 27.84
CA ALA A 696 -2.39 -3.20 28.04
C ALA A 696 -1.26 -2.66 27.15
N GLU A 697 -1.63 -2.12 25.95
CA GLU A 697 -0.72 -1.46 25.04
C GLU A 697 -1.41 -0.27 24.38
N ILE A 698 -0.74 0.88 24.32
CA ILE A 698 -1.23 2.11 23.71
C ILE A 698 -0.29 2.52 22.58
N ALA A 699 -0.85 2.72 21.38
CA ALA A 699 -0.13 3.26 20.25
C ALA A 699 0.25 4.74 20.49
N ALA A 700 1.49 5.10 20.17
CA ALA A 700 1.98 6.49 20.12
C ALA A 700 1.76 7.34 21.40
N ARG A 701 1.86 6.75 22.58
CA ARG A 701 1.81 7.44 23.89
C ARG A 701 0.59 8.32 24.11
N THR A 702 -0.60 7.83 23.82
CA THR A 702 -1.82 8.58 24.02
C THR A 702 -2.76 8.00 25.04
N GLU A 703 -3.67 8.84 25.48
CA GLU A 703 -4.71 8.48 26.42
C GLU A 703 -5.57 7.30 25.93
N ALA A 704 -6.03 6.48 26.86
CA ALA A 704 -7.08 5.51 26.61
C ALA A 704 -8.30 6.12 25.91
N ALA A 705 -9.09 5.29 25.28
CA ALA A 705 -10.24 5.69 24.47
C ALA A 705 -11.10 6.80 25.09
N ALA A 706 -11.55 7.72 24.26
CA ALA A 706 -12.58 8.68 24.65
C ALA A 706 -13.96 8.00 24.60
N LEU A 707 -14.90 8.49 25.42
CA LEU A 707 -16.28 7.99 25.46
C LEU A 707 -16.94 7.93 24.06
N ALA A 708 -16.69 8.93 23.22
CA ALA A 708 -17.20 9.00 21.86
C ALA A 708 -16.70 7.86 20.96
N GLY A 709 -15.49 7.34 21.23
CA GLY A 709 -14.87 6.26 20.45
C GLY A 709 -15.26 4.85 20.89
N ILE A 710 -16.10 4.68 21.91
CA ILE A 710 -16.53 3.37 22.41
C ILE A 710 -18.04 3.22 22.20
N ASP A 711 -18.43 2.18 21.47
CA ASP A 711 -19.82 1.72 21.35
C ASP A 711 -19.95 0.38 22.07
N LEU A 712 -21.02 0.21 22.89
CA LEU A 712 -21.37 -1.06 23.55
C LEU A 712 -22.63 -1.62 22.91
N PHE A 713 -22.71 -2.91 22.66
CA PHE A 713 -23.85 -3.59 22.04
C PHE A 713 -24.18 -4.94 22.70
#